data_4c1e41d06fa339c61c24da158235c44d
#
_entry.id   4c1e41d06fa339c61c24da158235c44d
#
_cell.length_a   1.000
_cell.length_b   1.000
_cell.length_c   1.000
_cell.angle_alpha   90.00
_cell.angle_beta   90.00
_cell.angle_gamma   90.00
#
_symmetry.space_group_name_H-M   'P 1'
#
loop_
_entity.id
_entity.type
_entity.pdbx_description
1 polymer ?
#
loop_
_entity_poly.entity_id
_entity_poly.type
_entity_poly.pdbx_seq_one_letter_code
_entity_poly.pdbx_strand_id
1 'polypeptide(L)'
;MCGIAGIATQHAGSIAIEKLAHMAAAIQHRGPDGYGFYTGLHVGFAHVRLSIVDVAGGAQPLTNEDGQIVITYNGEVYNHVELRRQLESRGHVFRTRCDTEVLVHAYEEWGADMLSRLNGQFAFAISDSRDQSVFIARDRFGVRPLFFTVQRGSMYFASELKALLASGDIKAVVDPQALDEVFTFWATRPPRSGLSGIQALEPGTYGLWRDGRLRIHRYYELDFPEREVEPRDAIEQLDELMRMGVDLRMRADVPVGAYLSGGLDSSITATLAAAASPHTLRSFSITFDDPRLDESAHQRDAARAIGSMHSIATIGGNAIAECFPEVIWHAETPLIRTAPAPMFHLARLTKNAGIKVVLTGEGADELFLGYDLFKEVAVRRFCLRRPDSTMRPRLFDRLYPYLLDNGSGGEFWRRFFLEAGAPGDPLFSHLPRFQVTSWIKQFYSADFAAGLSGIDVVEELRQSLPTRFFRWSTLNQSAFLEMTLLLSPYLLSSQGDRMAMAHGVEGRFPFLDHRLFEFAAALPTGSRLRGLKEKEILRRWARRILPAAASARPKQPYRAPDVPSFFAPKAPEYIADALSGASIQATGVFSPTAVAGLVRRCRSGLATGFRENQALVAVLSTQLWHDQFVARPVYPRMLDIAGADVVLQDAIPVS
;
A
#
# COMPACT_ATOMS: atom_id res chain seq x y z
N MET A 1 -6.72 6.62 -11.75
CA MET A 1 -6.20 5.25 -11.54
C MET A 1 -7.09 4.24 -12.18
N CYS A 2 -6.56 3.07 -12.47
CA CYS A 2 -7.21 2.08 -13.33
C CYS A 2 -7.00 0.68 -12.75
N GLY A 3 -7.49 -0.32 -13.45
CA GLY A 3 -7.12 -1.71 -13.26
C GLY A 3 -6.60 -2.26 -14.58
N ILE A 4 -5.52 -3.01 -14.53
CA ILE A 4 -4.93 -3.68 -15.69
C ILE A 4 -4.89 -5.19 -15.48
N ALA A 5 -5.04 -5.93 -16.55
CA ALA A 5 -4.81 -7.36 -16.60
C ALA A 5 -4.32 -7.77 -17.99
N GLY A 6 -3.62 -8.89 -18.08
CA GLY A 6 -3.17 -9.37 -19.38
C GLY A 6 -2.56 -10.77 -19.32
N ILE A 7 -2.41 -11.32 -20.52
CA ILE A 7 -1.85 -12.66 -20.77
C ILE A 7 -0.84 -12.52 -21.90
N ALA A 8 0.36 -13.07 -21.70
CA ALA A 8 1.36 -13.21 -22.76
C ALA A 8 1.74 -14.69 -22.92
N THR A 9 1.84 -15.18 -24.15
CA THR A 9 2.10 -16.59 -24.44
C THR A 9 3.39 -16.77 -25.24
N GLN A 10 4.06 -17.90 -25.07
CA GLN A 10 5.25 -18.25 -25.84
C GLN A 10 4.92 -18.59 -27.30
N HIS A 11 3.76 -19.20 -27.53
CA HIS A 11 3.36 -19.66 -28.86
C HIS A 11 2.27 -18.76 -29.42
N ALA A 12 2.34 -18.53 -30.74
CA ALA A 12 1.29 -17.81 -31.44
C ALA A 12 -0.06 -18.54 -31.27
N GLY A 13 -1.06 -17.82 -30.81
CA GLY A 13 -2.42 -18.30 -30.63
C GLY A 13 -3.27 -17.17 -30.10
N SER A 14 -4.46 -16.98 -30.66
CA SER A 14 -5.36 -15.92 -30.21
C SER A 14 -5.74 -16.12 -28.73
N ILE A 15 -5.45 -15.11 -27.92
CA ILE A 15 -5.95 -15.06 -26.54
C ILE A 15 -7.44 -14.74 -26.62
N ALA A 16 -8.25 -15.61 -26.04
CA ALA A 16 -9.71 -15.41 -26.00
C ALA A 16 -10.06 -14.12 -25.25
N ILE A 17 -10.72 -13.17 -25.94
CA ILE A 17 -11.11 -11.88 -25.36
C ILE A 17 -12.08 -12.06 -24.20
N GLU A 18 -12.88 -13.12 -24.19
CA GLU A 18 -13.81 -13.47 -23.11
C GLU A 18 -13.05 -13.71 -21.80
N LYS A 19 -11.86 -14.31 -21.87
CA LYS A 19 -10.99 -14.50 -20.70
C LYS A 19 -10.53 -13.16 -20.13
N LEU A 20 -10.11 -12.25 -21.01
CA LEU A 20 -9.74 -10.89 -20.63
C LEU A 20 -10.93 -10.13 -20.04
N ALA A 21 -12.14 -10.34 -20.57
CA ALA A 21 -13.35 -9.72 -20.07
C ALA A 21 -13.75 -10.23 -18.66
N HIS A 22 -13.50 -11.50 -18.33
CA HIS A 22 -13.64 -12.00 -16.96
C HIS A 22 -12.60 -11.40 -16.01
N MET A 23 -11.34 -11.30 -16.45
CA MET A 23 -10.27 -10.67 -15.67
C MET A 23 -10.58 -9.19 -15.39
N ALA A 24 -11.05 -8.44 -16.38
CA ALA A 24 -11.47 -7.04 -16.24
C ALA A 24 -12.66 -6.87 -15.29
N ALA A 25 -13.65 -7.76 -15.38
CA ALA A 25 -14.83 -7.74 -14.51
C ALA A 25 -14.46 -7.86 -13.02
N ALA A 26 -13.46 -8.67 -12.69
CA ALA A 26 -12.98 -8.85 -11.32
C ALA A 26 -12.42 -7.57 -10.70
N ILE A 27 -11.94 -6.64 -11.52
CA ILE A 27 -11.29 -5.38 -11.10
C ILE A 27 -12.05 -4.13 -11.56
N GLN A 28 -13.29 -4.25 -12.03
CA GLN A 28 -14.09 -3.14 -12.55
C GLN A 28 -14.28 -2.00 -11.53
N HIS A 29 -14.31 -2.33 -10.24
CA HIS A 29 -14.42 -1.33 -9.15
C HIS A 29 -13.25 -0.31 -9.17
N ARG A 30 -12.08 -0.68 -9.70
CA ARG A 30 -10.92 0.22 -9.85
C ARG A 30 -11.13 1.27 -10.92
N GLY A 31 -11.87 0.94 -11.97
CA GLY A 31 -12.10 1.81 -13.11
C GLY A 31 -13.53 1.77 -13.59
N PRO A 32 -14.46 2.46 -12.89
CA PRO A 32 -15.88 2.41 -13.20
C PRO A 32 -16.30 3.27 -14.39
N ASP A 33 -15.40 4.08 -14.95
CA ASP A 33 -15.75 5.06 -15.99
C ASP A 33 -15.69 4.49 -17.42
N GLY A 34 -15.00 3.36 -17.62
CA GLY A 34 -14.89 2.72 -18.93
C GLY A 34 -13.98 1.49 -18.91
N TYR A 35 -13.84 0.80 -20.02
CA TYR A 35 -12.96 -0.35 -20.17
C TYR A 35 -12.60 -0.61 -21.63
N GLY A 36 -11.51 -1.36 -21.85
CA GLY A 36 -11.07 -1.71 -23.18
C GLY A 36 -10.20 -2.97 -23.22
N PHE A 37 -10.01 -3.49 -24.43
CA PHE A 37 -9.31 -4.72 -24.70
C PHE A 37 -8.34 -4.58 -25.88
N TYR A 38 -7.27 -5.33 -25.82
CA TYR A 38 -6.36 -5.57 -26.94
C TYR A 38 -6.09 -7.06 -27.08
N THR A 39 -6.10 -7.57 -28.30
CA THR A 39 -5.73 -8.95 -28.62
C THR A 39 -4.76 -8.97 -29.79
N GLY A 40 -3.55 -9.46 -29.55
CA GLY A 40 -2.52 -9.73 -30.55
C GLY A 40 -2.19 -11.22 -30.63
N LEU A 41 -1.20 -11.57 -31.47
CA LEU A 41 -0.82 -12.96 -31.71
C LEU A 41 -0.29 -13.69 -30.49
N HIS A 42 0.39 -12.96 -29.58
CA HIS A 42 1.05 -13.53 -28.40
C HIS A 42 0.64 -12.87 -27.10
N VAL A 43 -0.23 -11.88 -27.15
CA VAL A 43 -0.56 -11.05 -25.99
C VAL A 43 -2.01 -10.58 -26.04
N GLY A 44 -2.62 -10.47 -24.87
CA GLY A 44 -3.92 -9.83 -24.69
C GLY A 44 -3.90 -8.96 -23.45
N PHE A 45 -4.47 -7.76 -23.56
CA PHE A 45 -4.60 -6.81 -22.47
C PHE A 45 -6.07 -6.49 -22.19
N ALA A 46 -6.38 -6.29 -20.93
CA ALA A 46 -7.63 -5.73 -20.45
C ALA A 46 -7.35 -4.52 -19.56
N HIS A 47 -8.16 -3.50 -19.71
CA HIS A 47 -8.11 -2.26 -18.96
C HIS A 47 -9.47 -1.88 -18.41
N VAL A 48 -9.53 -1.40 -17.16
CA VAL A 48 -10.70 -0.72 -16.59
C VAL A 48 -10.26 0.67 -16.13
N ARG A 49 -11.00 1.71 -16.54
CA ARG A 49 -10.57 3.10 -16.49
C ARG A 49 -11.25 3.90 -15.37
N LEU A 50 -10.45 4.62 -14.59
CA LEU A 50 -10.87 5.78 -13.81
C LEU A 50 -10.31 7.04 -14.50
N SER A 51 -11.20 7.84 -15.10
CA SER A 51 -10.84 9.00 -15.92
C SER A 51 -10.45 10.18 -15.03
N ILE A 52 -9.18 10.60 -15.10
CA ILE A 52 -8.60 11.70 -14.30
C ILE A 52 -7.89 12.71 -15.18
N VAL A 53 -7.00 12.25 -16.09
CA VAL A 53 -6.31 13.07 -17.08
C VAL A 53 -6.81 12.72 -18.45
N ASP A 54 -7.05 13.71 -19.29
CA ASP A 54 -7.65 13.59 -20.61
C ASP A 54 -8.92 12.73 -20.59
N VAL A 55 -9.93 13.22 -19.88
CA VAL A 55 -11.18 12.47 -19.61
C VAL A 55 -11.81 11.93 -20.90
N ALA A 56 -11.73 12.68 -22.02
CA ALA A 56 -12.31 12.29 -23.30
C ALA A 56 -11.38 11.42 -24.16
N GLY A 57 -10.06 11.69 -24.17
CA GLY A 57 -9.11 11.08 -25.11
C GLY A 57 -8.28 9.93 -24.56
N GLY A 58 -8.20 9.76 -23.25
CA GLY A 58 -7.28 8.80 -22.61
C GLY A 58 -7.82 7.35 -22.48
N ALA A 59 -8.63 6.87 -23.43
CA ALA A 59 -9.10 5.47 -23.44
C ALA A 59 -7.91 4.51 -23.66
N GLN A 60 -7.98 3.34 -23.03
CA GLN A 60 -6.91 2.32 -23.06
C GLN A 60 -7.50 0.93 -23.33
N PRO A 61 -6.71 -0.02 -23.87
CA PRO A 61 -5.30 0.07 -24.27
C PRO A 61 -5.02 1.11 -25.35
N LEU A 62 -3.78 1.68 -25.38
CA LEU A 62 -3.38 2.74 -26.27
C LEU A 62 -2.13 2.34 -27.05
N THR A 63 -1.98 2.82 -28.31
CA THR A 63 -0.87 2.49 -29.19
C THR A 63 -0.02 3.72 -29.55
N ASN A 64 1.22 3.49 -30.01
CA ASN A 64 1.98 4.47 -30.77
C ASN A 64 1.37 4.69 -32.17
N GLU A 65 2.01 5.52 -33.02
CA GLU A 65 1.50 5.93 -34.32
C GLU A 65 1.33 4.79 -35.30
N ASP A 66 2.24 3.82 -35.29
CA ASP A 66 2.27 2.68 -36.24
C ASP A 66 1.56 1.43 -35.69
N GLY A 67 1.08 1.47 -34.41
CA GLY A 67 0.38 0.37 -33.76
C GLY A 67 1.27 -0.78 -33.29
N GLN A 68 2.60 -0.66 -33.38
CA GLN A 68 3.52 -1.74 -33.01
C GLN A 68 3.77 -1.83 -31.51
N ILE A 69 3.53 -0.74 -30.77
CA ILE A 69 3.68 -0.67 -29.32
C ILE A 69 2.30 -0.41 -28.71
N VAL A 70 1.87 -1.29 -27.81
CA VAL A 70 0.57 -1.20 -27.12
C VAL A 70 0.77 -1.19 -25.64
N ILE A 71 0.10 -0.28 -24.91
CA ILE A 71 0.18 -0.15 -23.44
C ILE A 71 -1.16 -0.37 -22.77
N THR A 72 -1.14 -0.99 -21.57
CA THR A 72 -2.17 -0.90 -20.54
C THR A 72 -1.53 -0.41 -19.23
N TYR A 73 -2.13 0.62 -18.63
CA TYR A 73 -1.48 1.40 -17.58
C TYR A 73 -2.43 1.75 -16.44
N ASN A 74 -1.97 1.53 -15.21
CA ASN A 74 -2.61 1.92 -13.97
C ASN A 74 -1.68 2.85 -13.19
N GLY A 75 -1.95 4.15 -13.19
CA GLY A 75 -1.10 5.08 -12.47
C GLY A 75 -1.30 6.53 -12.86
N GLU A 76 -0.27 7.33 -12.53
CA GLU A 76 -0.11 8.73 -12.92
C GLU A 76 1.37 9.06 -13.06
N VAL A 77 1.77 9.57 -14.22
CA VAL A 77 3.11 10.13 -14.48
C VAL A 77 3.02 11.65 -14.36
N TYR A 78 3.34 12.17 -13.19
CA TYR A 78 3.15 13.58 -12.84
C TYR A 78 3.94 14.56 -13.72
N ASN A 79 5.11 14.14 -14.21
CA ASN A 79 5.95 14.96 -15.10
C ASN A 79 5.70 14.68 -16.59
N HIS A 80 4.50 14.19 -16.94
CA HIS A 80 4.14 13.88 -18.34
C HIS A 80 4.25 15.10 -19.26
N VAL A 81 3.92 16.30 -18.77
CA VAL A 81 3.99 17.55 -19.58
C VAL A 81 5.42 17.85 -20.00
N GLU A 82 6.38 17.70 -19.10
CA GLU A 82 7.81 17.93 -19.36
C GLU A 82 8.39 16.86 -20.28
N LEU A 83 8.03 15.59 -20.04
CA LEU A 83 8.46 14.47 -20.88
C LEU A 83 7.90 14.57 -22.30
N ARG A 84 6.62 14.94 -22.44
CA ARG A 84 5.97 15.17 -23.73
C ARG A 84 6.76 16.18 -24.58
N ARG A 85 7.12 17.34 -24.02
CA ARG A 85 7.92 18.36 -24.74
C ARG A 85 9.27 17.81 -25.22
N GLN A 86 9.92 16.97 -24.41
CA GLN A 86 11.17 16.31 -24.79
C GLN A 86 10.97 15.33 -25.95
N LEU A 87 9.90 14.54 -25.91
CA LEU A 87 9.57 13.57 -26.97
C LEU A 87 9.13 14.26 -28.27
N GLU A 88 8.29 15.29 -28.20
CA GLU A 88 7.92 16.11 -29.37
C GLU A 88 9.14 16.74 -30.03
N SER A 89 10.14 17.19 -29.25
CA SER A 89 11.40 17.72 -29.81
C SER A 89 12.26 16.67 -30.50
N ARG A 90 11.97 15.38 -30.31
CA ARG A 90 12.62 14.22 -30.96
C ARG A 90 11.82 13.64 -32.13
N GLY A 91 10.66 14.24 -32.43
CA GLY A 91 9.85 13.89 -33.58
C GLY A 91 8.62 13.02 -33.27
N HIS A 92 8.37 12.65 -32.01
CA HIS A 92 7.17 11.91 -31.66
C HIS A 92 5.91 12.77 -31.83
N VAL A 93 4.83 12.18 -32.32
CA VAL A 93 3.56 12.86 -32.62
C VAL A 93 2.48 12.34 -31.68
N PHE A 94 1.94 13.23 -30.86
CA PHE A 94 0.91 12.90 -29.86
C PHE A 94 -0.50 13.13 -30.40
N ARG A 95 -1.41 12.21 -30.13
CA ARG A 95 -2.84 12.27 -30.50
C ARG A 95 -3.73 12.67 -29.33
N THR A 96 -3.29 12.39 -28.10
CA THR A 96 -4.03 12.64 -26.85
C THR A 96 -3.29 13.63 -25.96
N ARG A 97 -3.88 13.98 -24.83
CA ARG A 97 -3.22 14.78 -23.78
C ARG A 97 -2.91 13.94 -22.54
N CYS A 98 -3.19 12.63 -22.60
CA CYS A 98 -3.00 11.75 -21.45
C CYS A 98 -1.52 11.45 -21.19
N ASP A 99 -1.22 11.15 -19.95
CA ASP A 99 0.10 10.71 -19.51
C ASP A 99 0.44 9.30 -20.00
N THR A 100 -0.57 8.48 -20.33
CA THR A 100 -0.40 7.14 -20.91
C THR A 100 0.36 7.18 -22.24
N GLU A 101 0.03 8.11 -23.13
CA GLU A 101 0.70 8.23 -24.42
C GLU A 101 2.16 8.61 -24.27
N VAL A 102 2.50 9.40 -23.24
CA VAL A 102 3.89 9.72 -22.91
C VAL A 102 4.70 8.45 -22.60
N LEU A 103 4.09 7.44 -21.94
CA LEU A 103 4.78 6.19 -21.65
C LEU A 103 5.07 5.37 -22.91
N VAL A 104 4.17 5.36 -23.89
CA VAL A 104 4.36 4.65 -25.16
C VAL A 104 5.56 5.22 -25.90
N HIS A 105 5.58 6.54 -26.10
CA HIS A 105 6.68 7.20 -26.80
C HIS A 105 8.00 7.20 -25.99
N ALA A 106 7.91 7.26 -24.66
CA ALA A 106 9.09 7.14 -23.80
C ALA A 106 9.73 5.76 -23.90
N TYR A 107 8.92 4.69 -23.98
CA TYR A 107 9.43 3.34 -24.21
C TYR A 107 10.06 3.19 -25.59
N GLU A 108 9.44 3.74 -26.63
CA GLU A 108 9.96 3.72 -27.98
C GLU A 108 11.32 4.41 -28.09
N GLU A 109 11.48 5.57 -27.44
CA GLU A 109 12.70 6.38 -27.49
C GLU A 109 13.81 5.85 -26.57
N TRP A 110 13.47 5.38 -25.35
CA TRP A 110 14.47 5.10 -24.31
C TRP A 110 14.45 3.65 -23.80
N GLY A 111 13.52 2.82 -24.26
CA GLY A 111 13.36 1.47 -23.73
C GLY A 111 13.16 1.48 -22.20
N ALA A 112 13.84 0.58 -21.50
CA ALA A 112 13.76 0.49 -20.04
C ALA A 112 14.32 1.73 -19.31
N ASP A 113 15.22 2.51 -19.93
CA ASP A 113 15.82 3.70 -19.31
C ASP A 113 14.79 4.82 -19.08
N MET A 114 13.61 4.74 -19.72
CA MET A 114 12.49 5.62 -19.45
C MET A 114 12.15 5.67 -17.95
N LEU A 115 12.23 4.52 -17.24
CA LEU A 115 11.83 4.39 -15.84
C LEU A 115 12.58 5.34 -14.91
N SER A 116 13.84 5.65 -15.21
CA SER A 116 14.65 6.61 -14.45
C SER A 116 14.15 8.05 -14.58
N ARG A 117 13.46 8.38 -15.69
CA ARG A 117 12.96 9.71 -16.04
C ARG A 117 11.56 9.98 -15.48
N LEU A 118 10.80 8.93 -15.15
CA LEU A 118 9.43 9.06 -14.65
C LEU A 118 9.41 9.59 -13.21
N ASN A 119 8.57 10.59 -12.95
CA ASN A 119 8.11 10.94 -11.61
C ASN A 119 6.62 10.60 -11.54
N GLY A 120 6.31 9.50 -10.88
CA GLY A 120 4.94 8.97 -10.88
C GLY A 120 4.75 7.80 -9.92
N GLN A 121 3.54 7.33 -9.89
CA GLN A 121 3.08 6.11 -9.22
C GLN A 121 2.39 5.25 -10.28
N PHE A 122 2.93 4.08 -10.56
CA PHE A 122 2.51 3.32 -11.74
C PHE A 122 2.71 1.81 -11.64
N ALA A 123 1.84 1.11 -12.34
CA ALA A 123 2.04 -0.24 -12.82
C ALA A 123 1.52 -0.31 -14.26
N PHE A 124 2.30 -0.84 -15.19
CA PHE A 124 1.91 -0.93 -16.59
C PHE A 124 2.50 -2.16 -17.28
N ALA A 125 1.89 -2.50 -18.41
CA ALA A 125 2.43 -3.47 -19.34
C ALA A 125 2.46 -2.87 -20.75
N ILE A 126 3.56 -3.07 -21.45
CA ILE A 126 3.77 -2.68 -22.84
C ILE A 126 4.04 -3.94 -23.67
N SER A 127 3.31 -4.12 -24.76
CA SER A 127 3.59 -5.10 -25.79
C SER A 127 4.36 -4.42 -26.92
N ASP A 128 5.46 -5.01 -27.34
CA ASP A 128 6.24 -4.58 -28.49
C ASP A 128 6.20 -5.70 -29.53
N SER A 129 5.47 -5.48 -30.63
CA SER A 129 5.32 -6.47 -31.68
C SER A 129 6.59 -6.64 -32.54
N ARG A 130 7.51 -5.66 -32.50
CA ARG A 130 8.76 -5.67 -33.28
C ARG A 130 9.69 -6.81 -32.85
N ASP A 131 9.66 -7.15 -31.55
CA ASP A 131 10.49 -8.21 -30.95
C ASP A 131 9.69 -9.22 -30.14
N GLN A 132 8.36 -9.13 -30.20
CA GLN A 132 7.40 -10.01 -29.53
C GLN A 132 7.59 -10.07 -28.00
N SER A 133 7.98 -8.96 -27.41
CA SER A 133 8.19 -8.85 -25.97
C SER A 133 7.00 -8.21 -25.24
N VAL A 134 6.89 -8.53 -23.95
CA VAL A 134 6.02 -7.81 -23.01
C VAL A 134 6.85 -7.27 -21.87
N PHE A 135 6.84 -5.96 -21.72
CA PHE A 135 7.51 -5.24 -20.65
C PHE A 135 6.50 -4.88 -19.57
N ILE A 136 6.73 -5.31 -18.33
CA ILE A 136 5.90 -4.95 -17.18
C ILE A 136 6.74 -4.14 -16.18
N ALA A 137 6.19 -3.08 -15.59
CA ALA A 137 6.94 -2.24 -14.64
C ALA A 137 6.09 -1.80 -13.46
N ARG A 138 6.74 -1.58 -12.31
CA ARG A 138 6.13 -1.07 -11.09
C ARG A 138 6.94 0.10 -10.52
N ASP A 139 6.26 1.09 -9.95
CA ASP A 139 6.87 2.31 -9.42
C ASP A 139 7.85 2.06 -8.27
N ARG A 140 8.66 3.10 -7.95
CA ARG A 140 9.78 3.06 -7.00
C ARG A 140 9.41 2.61 -5.59
N PHE A 141 8.21 2.95 -5.13
CA PHE A 141 7.74 2.66 -3.76
C PHE A 141 6.66 1.57 -3.72
N GLY A 142 6.26 1.05 -4.90
CA GLY A 142 5.22 0.05 -5.00
C GLY A 142 3.83 0.57 -4.64
N VAL A 143 3.56 1.84 -4.94
CA VAL A 143 2.25 2.47 -4.71
C VAL A 143 1.17 1.73 -5.48
N ARG A 144 1.43 1.41 -6.76
CA ARG A 144 0.49 0.65 -7.59
C ARG A 144 0.78 -0.84 -7.52
N PRO A 145 -0.26 -1.65 -7.33
CA PRO A 145 -0.10 -3.09 -7.28
C PRO A 145 0.10 -3.68 -8.68
N LEU A 146 0.94 -4.70 -8.77
CA LEU A 146 1.07 -5.55 -9.95
C LEU A 146 1.47 -6.96 -9.52
N PHE A 147 0.63 -7.94 -9.85
CA PHE A 147 0.86 -9.36 -9.60
C PHE A 147 1.05 -10.09 -10.91
N PHE A 148 1.82 -11.16 -10.88
CA PHE A 148 2.05 -12.02 -12.05
C PHE A 148 2.24 -13.47 -11.65
N THR A 149 2.04 -14.35 -12.62
CA THR A 149 2.42 -15.77 -12.55
C THR A 149 2.85 -16.26 -13.93
N VAL A 150 3.77 -17.21 -13.94
CA VAL A 150 4.21 -17.89 -15.17
C VAL A 150 3.83 -19.35 -15.07
N GLN A 151 2.94 -19.80 -15.94
CA GLN A 151 2.46 -21.18 -15.96
C GLN A 151 2.29 -21.66 -17.40
N ARG A 152 2.72 -22.89 -17.70
CA ARG A 152 2.53 -23.57 -18.98
C ARG A 152 2.96 -22.74 -20.21
N GLY A 153 4.07 -22.02 -20.10
CA GLY A 153 4.56 -21.17 -21.20
C GLY A 153 3.78 -19.87 -21.41
N SER A 154 2.97 -19.47 -20.44
CA SER A 154 2.23 -18.20 -20.45
C SER A 154 2.49 -17.39 -19.18
N MET A 155 2.62 -16.07 -19.33
CA MET A 155 2.64 -15.11 -18.24
C MET A 155 1.25 -14.47 -18.13
N TYR A 156 0.72 -14.46 -16.92
CA TYR A 156 -0.49 -13.73 -16.54
C TYR A 156 -0.08 -12.60 -15.61
N PHE A 157 -0.66 -11.42 -15.78
CA PHE A 157 -0.43 -10.31 -14.86
C PHE A 157 -1.72 -9.53 -14.60
N ALA A 158 -1.85 -8.93 -13.43
CA ALA A 158 -2.99 -8.06 -13.10
C ALA A 158 -2.68 -7.13 -11.91
N SER A 159 -3.47 -6.07 -11.79
CA SER A 159 -3.47 -5.17 -10.63
C SER A 159 -3.88 -5.87 -9.33
N GLU A 160 -4.72 -6.91 -9.40
CA GLU A 160 -5.26 -7.62 -8.24
C GLU A 160 -5.26 -9.13 -8.47
N LEU A 161 -5.11 -9.92 -7.38
CA LEU A 161 -5.07 -11.39 -7.43
C LEU A 161 -6.34 -11.98 -8.02
N LYS A 162 -7.51 -11.41 -7.67
CA LYS A 162 -8.82 -11.88 -8.14
C LYS A 162 -8.95 -11.85 -9.67
N ALA A 163 -8.26 -10.91 -10.34
CA ALA A 163 -8.27 -10.87 -11.80
C ALA A 163 -7.46 -12.02 -12.41
N LEU A 164 -6.35 -12.42 -11.78
CA LEU A 164 -5.61 -13.61 -12.20
C LEU A 164 -6.46 -14.88 -12.04
N LEU A 165 -7.15 -15.04 -10.91
CA LEU A 165 -8.03 -16.17 -10.65
C LEU A 165 -9.21 -16.20 -11.61
N ALA A 166 -9.77 -15.04 -11.97
CA ALA A 166 -10.89 -14.92 -12.92
C ALA A 166 -10.54 -15.34 -14.35
N SER A 167 -9.26 -15.51 -14.68
CA SER A 167 -8.84 -16.11 -15.97
C SER A 167 -9.33 -17.55 -16.14
N GLY A 168 -9.64 -18.26 -15.05
CA GLY A 168 -10.01 -19.67 -15.03
C GLY A 168 -8.82 -20.66 -15.17
N ASP A 169 -7.64 -20.18 -15.52
CA ASP A 169 -6.43 -21.02 -15.70
C ASP A 169 -5.63 -21.19 -14.41
N ILE A 170 -5.80 -20.28 -13.45
CA ILE A 170 -4.99 -20.18 -12.24
C ILE A 170 -5.81 -20.66 -11.04
N LYS A 171 -5.29 -21.65 -10.34
CA LYS A 171 -5.91 -22.16 -9.12
C LYS A 171 -5.35 -21.43 -7.90
N ALA A 172 -6.24 -21.05 -7.00
CA ALA A 172 -5.86 -20.51 -5.70
C ALA A 172 -5.37 -21.66 -4.79
N VAL A 173 -4.12 -21.59 -4.40
CA VAL A 173 -3.51 -22.50 -3.42
C VAL A 173 -2.87 -21.63 -2.35
N VAL A 174 -3.21 -21.84 -1.08
CA VAL A 174 -2.65 -21.08 0.04
C VAL A 174 -1.13 -21.25 0.08
N ASP A 175 -0.40 -20.16 0.27
CA ASP A 175 1.01 -20.18 0.63
C ASP A 175 1.16 -20.11 2.16
N PRO A 176 1.51 -21.20 2.86
CA PRO A 176 1.61 -21.20 4.32
C PRO A 176 2.66 -20.22 4.84
N GLN A 177 3.76 -20.04 4.12
CA GLN A 177 4.83 -19.11 4.50
C GLN A 177 4.39 -17.67 4.34
N ALA A 178 3.59 -17.32 3.32
CA ALA A 178 3.01 -16.01 3.17
C ALA A 178 2.06 -15.66 4.34
N LEU A 179 1.26 -16.64 4.80
CA LEU A 179 0.43 -16.42 6.01
C LEU A 179 1.29 -16.22 7.26
N ASP A 180 2.38 -16.97 7.39
CA ASP A 180 3.33 -16.81 8.51
C ASP A 180 3.99 -15.42 8.50
N GLU A 181 4.27 -14.87 7.30
CA GLU A 181 4.73 -13.48 7.13
C GLU A 181 3.67 -12.47 7.58
N VAL A 182 2.40 -12.63 7.20
CA VAL A 182 1.32 -11.74 7.67
C VAL A 182 1.24 -11.72 9.18
N PHE A 183 1.33 -12.88 9.84
CA PHE A 183 1.25 -13.02 11.30
C PHE A 183 2.56 -12.69 12.02
N THR A 184 3.58 -12.24 11.28
CA THR A 184 4.84 -11.74 11.82
C THR A 184 5.03 -10.26 11.48
N PHE A 185 4.85 -9.88 10.20
CA PHE A 185 5.22 -8.58 9.63
C PHE A 185 4.03 -7.68 9.32
N TRP A 186 2.78 -8.15 9.46
CA TRP A 186 1.50 -7.53 9.14
C TRP A 186 1.08 -7.67 7.67
N ALA A 187 1.97 -8.02 6.80
CA ALA A 187 1.72 -8.26 5.38
C ALA A 187 2.71 -9.29 4.82
N THR A 188 2.43 -9.80 3.64
CA THR A 188 3.39 -10.60 2.87
C THR A 188 4.50 -9.71 2.32
N ARG A 189 5.71 -10.25 2.26
CA ARG A 189 6.85 -9.56 1.62
C ARG A 189 6.90 -9.89 0.13
N PRO A 190 6.95 -8.89 -0.76
CA PRO A 190 7.25 -9.18 -2.15
C PRO A 190 8.58 -9.95 -2.30
N PRO A 191 8.69 -10.90 -3.25
CA PRO A 191 7.71 -11.19 -4.30
C PRO A 191 6.55 -12.08 -3.89
N ARG A 192 6.44 -12.57 -2.62
CA ARG A 192 5.33 -13.41 -2.20
C ARG A 192 3.99 -12.69 -2.28
N SER A 193 2.95 -13.46 -2.57
CA SER A 193 1.55 -13.10 -2.34
C SER A 193 0.93 -14.10 -1.36
N GLY A 194 -0.34 -13.97 -1.00
CA GLY A 194 -1.01 -14.97 -0.16
C GLY A 194 -1.22 -16.32 -0.82
N LEU A 195 -1.00 -16.42 -2.14
CA LEU A 195 -1.27 -17.60 -2.97
C LEU A 195 0.00 -18.14 -3.61
N SER A 196 0.22 -19.46 -3.52
CA SER A 196 1.36 -20.14 -4.10
C SER A 196 1.42 -19.97 -5.62
N GLY A 197 2.62 -19.72 -6.13
CA GLY A 197 2.85 -19.57 -7.58
C GLY A 197 2.42 -18.23 -8.17
N ILE A 198 1.81 -17.33 -7.38
CA ILE A 198 1.53 -15.95 -7.77
C ILE A 198 2.50 -15.03 -7.03
N GLN A 199 3.14 -14.14 -7.78
CA GLN A 199 4.13 -13.19 -7.24
C GLN A 199 3.66 -11.75 -7.38
N ALA A 200 4.03 -10.90 -6.44
CA ALA A 200 3.97 -9.46 -6.59
C ALA A 200 5.25 -8.95 -7.25
N LEU A 201 5.14 -8.13 -8.29
CA LEU A 201 6.29 -7.44 -8.83
C LEU A 201 6.82 -6.46 -7.77
N GLU A 202 8.12 -6.58 -7.44
CA GLU A 202 8.72 -5.76 -6.38
C GLU A 202 8.73 -4.26 -6.73
N PRO A 203 8.67 -3.35 -5.74
CA PRO A 203 8.87 -1.92 -5.97
C PRO A 203 10.19 -1.63 -6.68
N GLY A 204 10.19 -0.67 -7.61
CA GLY A 204 11.39 -0.28 -8.33
C GLY A 204 11.95 -1.35 -9.27
N THR A 205 11.09 -2.26 -9.75
CA THR A 205 11.49 -3.31 -10.70
C THR A 205 10.66 -3.29 -11.98
N TYR A 206 11.22 -3.90 -13.02
CA TYR A 206 10.50 -4.24 -14.25
C TYR A 206 10.79 -5.68 -14.65
N GLY A 207 9.91 -6.28 -15.42
CA GLY A 207 10.05 -7.59 -16.03
C GLY A 207 10.00 -7.49 -17.54
N LEU A 208 10.86 -8.26 -18.21
CA LEU A 208 10.83 -8.45 -19.65
C LEU A 208 10.47 -9.91 -19.95
N TRP A 209 9.28 -10.11 -20.49
CA TRP A 209 8.83 -11.39 -21.02
C TRP A 209 9.21 -11.52 -22.48
N ARG A 210 9.94 -12.57 -22.81
CA ARG A 210 10.34 -12.89 -24.18
C ARG A 210 10.66 -14.38 -24.29
N ASP A 211 10.30 -15.02 -25.39
CA ASP A 211 10.58 -16.43 -25.66
C ASP A 211 10.14 -17.38 -24.51
N GLY A 212 8.98 -17.13 -23.90
CA GLY A 212 8.45 -17.92 -22.80
C GLY A 212 9.16 -17.74 -21.46
N ARG A 213 9.99 -16.73 -21.30
CA ARG A 213 10.77 -16.45 -20.08
C ARG A 213 10.56 -15.03 -19.61
N LEU A 214 10.35 -14.87 -18.29
CA LEU A 214 10.30 -13.59 -17.64
C LEU A 214 11.63 -13.33 -16.91
N ARG A 215 12.27 -12.20 -17.23
CA ARG A 215 13.47 -11.71 -16.55
C ARG A 215 13.12 -10.44 -15.78
N ILE A 216 13.39 -10.43 -14.45
CA ILE A 216 13.14 -9.28 -13.59
C ILE A 216 14.43 -8.49 -13.42
N HIS A 217 14.31 -7.17 -13.52
CA HIS A 217 15.39 -6.21 -13.35
C HIS A 217 14.99 -5.13 -12.37
N ARG A 218 15.95 -4.65 -11.57
CA ARG A 218 15.74 -3.55 -10.64
C ARG A 218 16.28 -2.26 -11.25
N TYR A 219 15.44 -1.22 -11.33
CA TYR A 219 15.83 0.09 -11.83
C TYR A 219 15.97 1.14 -10.71
N TYR A 220 15.43 0.87 -9.52
CA TYR A 220 15.51 1.77 -8.38
C TYR A 220 15.67 0.99 -7.07
N GLU A 221 16.50 1.53 -6.18
CA GLU A 221 16.74 0.96 -4.86
C GLU A 221 16.75 2.07 -3.80
N LEU A 222 16.13 1.79 -2.65
CA LEU A 222 16.20 2.69 -1.51
C LEU A 222 17.66 2.77 -1.01
N ASP A 223 18.15 3.98 -0.80
CA ASP A 223 19.46 4.22 -0.21
C ASP A 223 19.41 5.36 0.80
N PHE A 224 20.27 5.34 1.81
CA PHE A 224 20.31 6.31 2.90
C PHE A 224 21.75 6.85 3.08
N PRO A 225 22.27 7.60 2.12
CA PRO A 225 23.62 8.13 2.12
C PRO A 225 23.70 9.39 2.98
N GLU A 226 23.74 9.26 4.32
CA GLU A 226 23.82 10.41 5.22
C GLU A 226 24.95 11.36 4.82
N ARG A 227 24.62 12.66 4.69
CA ARG A 227 25.53 13.76 4.36
C ARG A 227 25.33 14.91 5.32
N GLU A 228 26.39 15.64 5.64
CA GLU A 228 26.26 16.91 6.35
C GLU A 228 25.64 17.95 5.43
N VAL A 229 24.58 18.62 5.90
CA VAL A 229 23.88 19.69 5.20
C VAL A 229 23.65 20.84 6.18
N GLU A 230 23.90 22.06 5.75
CA GLU A 230 23.61 23.24 6.56
C GLU A 230 22.09 23.31 6.85
N PRO A 231 21.68 23.51 8.12
CA PRO A 231 20.26 23.44 8.52
C PRO A 231 19.36 24.44 7.81
N ARG A 232 19.89 25.59 7.40
CA ARG A 232 19.13 26.60 6.67
C ARG A 232 18.84 26.14 5.25
N ASP A 233 19.87 25.67 4.55
CA ASP A 233 19.76 25.19 3.17
C ASP A 233 18.84 23.98 3.09
N ALA A 234 18.92 23.09 4.08
CA ALA A 234 18.02 21.93 4.17
C ALA A 234 16.54 22.33 4.32
N ILE A 235 16.22 23.43 5.03
CA ILE A 235 14.83 23.91 5.17
C ILE A 235 14.32 24.53 3.86
N GLU A 236 15.16 25.29 3.16
CA GLU A 236 14.77 25.90 1.88
C GLU A 236 14.59 24.81 0.79
N GLN A 237 15.48 23.85 0.75
CA GLN A 237 15.35 22.70 -0.18
C GLN A 237 14.12 21.84 0.13
N LEU A 238 13.79 21.64 1.42
CA LEU A 238 12.56 20.97 1.82
C LEU A 238 11.31 21.73 1.35
N ASP A 239 11.29 23.07 1.49
CA ASP A 239 10.16 23.90 1.03
C ASP A 239 9.95 23.75 -0.48
N GLU A 240 11.03 23.84 -1.26
CA GLU A 240 10.98 23.69 -2.72
C GLU A 240 10.46 22.30 -3.13
N LEU A 241 11.03 21.23 -2.57
CA LEU A 241 10.66 19.86 -2.90
C LEU A 241 9.21 19.53 -2.50
N MET A 242 8.76 20.02 -1.33
CA MET A 242 7.39 19.79 -0.88
C MET A 242 6.37 20.53 -1.76
N ARG A 243 6.61 21.80 -2.11
CA ARG A 243 5.74 22.56 -3.02
C ARG A 243 5.68 21.92 -4.38
N MET A 244 6.84 21.62 -4.97
CA MET A 244 6.93 20.95 -6.27
C MET A 244 6.24 19.59 -6.25
N GLY A 245 6.43 18.82 -5.17
CA GLY A 245 5.81 17.50 -5.00
C GLY A 245 4.28 17.57 -4.95
N VAL A 246 3.71 18.59 -4.30
CA VAL A 246 2.26 18.83 -4.27
C VAL A 246 1.77 19.38 -5.61
N ASP A 247 2.42 20.38 -6.19
CA ASP A 247 2.01 20.99 -7.47
C ASP A 247 1.90 19.95 -8.59
N LEU A 248 2.89 19.06 -8.68
CA LEU A 248 2.85 17.95 -9.63
C LEU A 248 1.65 17.02 -9.39
N ARG A 249 1.32 16.74 -8.14
CA ARG A 249 0.22 15.82 -7.77
C ARG A 249 -1.16 16.47 -7.79
N MET A 250 -1.22 17.78 -7.98
CA MET A 250 -2.47 18.51 -8.25
C MET A 250 -2.86 18.49 -9.73
N ARG A 251 -1.98 18.06 -10.64
CA ARG A 251 -2.29 17.93 -12.08
C ARG A 251 -3.40 16.91 -12.31
N ALA A 252 -4.56 17.37 -12.70
CA ALA A 252 -5.75 16.55 -13.02
C ALA A 252 -6.77 17.40 -13.76
N ASP A 253 -7.60 16.77 -14.60
CA ASP A 253 -8.76 17.41 -15.27
C ASP A 253 -10.03 17.28 -14.44
N VAL A 254 -9.93 16.70 -13.25
CA VAL A 254 -11.02 16.52 -12.27
C VAL A 254 -10.64 17.17 -10.94
N PRO A 255 -11.62 17.51 -10.08
CA PRO A 255 -11.33 18.09 -8.79
C PRO A 255 -10.49 17.17 -7.90
N VAL A 256 -9.47 17.75 -7.25
CA VAL A 256 -8.58 17.08 -6.31
C VAL A 256 -8.93 17.49 -4.89
N GLY A 257 -9.12 16.52 -3.99
CA GLY A 257 -9.36 16.72 -2.57
C GLY A 257 -8.15 16.33 -1.71
N ALA A 258 -8.32 16.33 -0.38
CA ALA A 258 -7.31 15.87 0.56
C ALA A 258 -7.90 15.09 1.73
N TYR A 259 -7.20 14.06 2.22
CA TYR A 259 -7.49 13.46 3.51
C TYR A 259 -6.85 14.28 4.62
N LEU A 260 -7.62 14.61 5.66
CA LEU A 260 -7.22 15.52 6.72
C LEU A 260 -7.48 14.93 8.11
N SER A 261 -6.46 14.32 8.72
CA SER A 261 -6.55 13.78 10.08
C SER A 261 -6.35 14.82 11.19
N GLY A 262 -6.00 16.08 10.84
CA GLY A 262 -5.58 17.10 11.80
C GLY A 262 -4.18 16.86 12.39
N GLY A 263 -3.44 15.85 11.89
CA GLY A 263 -2.03 15.62 12.18
C GLY A 263 -1.12 16.51 11.33
N LEU A 264 0.17 16.56 11.67
CA LEU A 264 1.17 17.40 10.99
C LEU A 264 1.19 17.17 9.47
N ASP A 265 1.34 15.91 9.03
CA ASP A 265 1.59 15.54 7.64
C ASP A 265 0.38 15.85 6.75
N SER A 266 -0.81 15.44 7.18
CA SER A 266 -2.05 15.72 6.45
C SER A 266 -2.37 17.22 6.40
N SER A 267 -2.03 17.99 7.47
CA SER A 267 -2.21 19.44 7.49
C SER A 267 -1.24 20.14 6.54
N ILE A 268 0.03 19.71 6.48
CA ILE A 268 1.01 20.20 5.50
C ILE A 268 0.49 19.95 4.08
N THR A 269 0.15 18.71 3.77
CA THR A 269 -0.32 18.31 2.44
C THR A 269 -1.56 19.10 2.03
N ALA A 270 -2.57 19.20 2.91
CA ALA A 270 -3.80 19.91 2.61
C ALA A 270 -3.60 21.44 2.49
N THR A 271 -2.69 22.04 3.29
CA THR A 271 -2.36 23.47 3.19
C THR A 271 -1.71 23.80 1.84
N LEU A 272 -0.73 23.01 1.42
CA LEU A 272 -0.08 23.19 0.12
C LEU A 272 -1.05 22.92 -1.04
N ALA A 273 -1.89 21.89 -0.92
CA ALA A 273 -2.90 21.58 -1.92
C ALA A 273 -3.94 22.73 -2.04
N ALA A 274 -4.36 23.34 -0.94
CA ALA A 274 -5.25 24.49 -0.96
C ALA A 274 -4.61 25.72 -1.63
N ALA A 275 -3.31 25.92 -1.42
CA ALA A 275 -2.57 27.02 -2.07
C ALA A 275 -2.38 26.80 -3.59
N ALA A 276 -2.26 25.53 -4.03
CA ALA A 276 -2.12 25.15 -5.44
C ALA A 276 -3.47 25.02 -6.16
N SER A 277 -4.58 24.91 -5.44
CA SER A 277 -5.92 24.71 -6.02
C SER A 277 -6.52 26.03 -6.51
N PRO A 278 -7.10 26.07 -7.72
CA PRO A 278 -7.85 27.24 -8.20
C PRO A 278 -9.22 27.40 -7.49
N HIS A 279 -9.67 26.36 -6.78
CA HIS A 279 -10.97 26.33 -6.10
C HIS A 279 -10.79 25.98 -4.63
N THR A 280 -11.84 26.21 -3.82
CA THR A 280 -11.85 25.79 -2.42
C THR A 280 -11.60 24.29 -2.29
N LEU A 281 -10.53 23.90 -1.60
CA LEU A 281 -10.16 22.51 -1.40
C LEU A 281 -11.26 21.77 -0.64
N ARG A 282 -11.62 20.57 -1.10
CA ARG A 282 -12.47 19.65 -0.34
C ARG A 282 -11.60 18.72 0.48
N SER A 283 -11.87 18.62 1.78
CA SER A 283 -11.14 17.74 2.67
C SER A 283 -12.06 16.75 3.37
N PHE A 284 -11.54 15.56 3.65
CA PHE A 284 -12.30 14.44 4.18
C PHE A 284 -11.60 13.82 5.38
N SER A 285 -12.38 13.44 6.39
CA SER A 285 -11.90 12.77 7.59
C SER A 285 -12.89 11.69 8.03
N ILE A 286 -12.39 10.82 8.88
CA ILE A 286 -13.21 9.91 9.69
C ILE A 286 -13.00 10.21 11.16
N THR A 287 -14.02 9.95 11.94
CA THR A 287 -13.98 9.92 13.40
C THR A 287 -14.70 8.68 13.90
N PHE A 288 -14.58 8.41 15.17
CA PHE A 288 -15.18 7.25 15.81
C PHE A 288 -16.20 7.68 16.86
N ASP A 289 -17.18 6.82 17.12
CA ASP A 289 -18.14 7.00 18.22
C ASP A 289 -17.51 6.73 19.60
N ASP A 290 -16.30 6.13 19.66
CA ASP A 290 -15.49 6.02 20.87
C ASP A 290 -14.75 7.35 21.14
N PRO A 291 -15.06 8.06 22.25
CA PRO A 291 -14.41 9.34 22.58
C PRO A 291 -12.88 9.27 22.71
N ARG A 292 -12.33 8.08 23.00
CA ARG A 292 -10.87 7.87 23.11
C ARG A 292 -10.17 7.88 21.76
N LEU A 293 -10.91 7.71 20.68
CA LEU A 293 -10.45 7.68 19.29
C LEU A 293 -10.94 8.89 18.49
N ASP A 294 -11.78 9.76 19.07
CA ASP A 294 -12.32 10.94 18.40
C ASP A 294 -11.28 12.06 18.29
N GLU A 295 -10.89 12.36 17.07
CA GLU A 295 -9.99 13.46 16.70
C GLU A 295 -10.72 14.62 15.99
N SER A 296 -12.04 14.62 15.96
CA SER A 296 -12.86 15.54 15.16
C SER A 296 -12.63 17.02 15.46
N ALA A 297 -12.30 17.36 16.72
CA ALA A 297 -11.96 18.74 17.11
C ALA A 297 -10.71 19.23 16.35
N HIS A 298 -9.65 18.44 16.34
CA HIS A 298 -8.41 18.76 15.63
C HIS A 298 -8.58 18.82 14.11
N GLN A 299 -9.41 17.91 13.56
CA GLN A 299 -9.74 17.90 12.14
C GLN A 299 -10.46 19.18 11.74
N ARG A 300 -11.46 19.61 12.52
CA ARG A 300 -12.20 20.87 12.28
C ARG A 300 -11.33 22.11 12.41
N ASP A 301 -10.44 22.15 13.40
CA ASP A 301 -9.51 23.27 13.59
C ASP A 301 -8.52 23.37 12.40
N ALA A 302 -7.98 22.25 11.95
CA ALA A 302 -7.12 22.20 10.77
C ALA A 302 -7.88 22.62 9.50
N ALA A 303 -9.08 22.11 9.28
CA ALA A 303 -9.92 22.46 8.14
C ALA A 303 -10.27 23.96 8.10
N ARG A 304 -10.58 24.54 9.26
CA ARG A 304 -10.85 25.97 9.41
C ARG A 304 -9.61 26.81 9.10
N ALA A 305 -8.44 26.38 9.61
CA ALA A 305 -7.19 27.09 9.35
C ALA A 305 -6.77 27.08 7.87
N ILE A 306 -7.07 25.99 7.16
CA ILE A 306 -6.82 25.82 5.73
C ILE A 306 -7.88 26.51 4.86
N GLY A 307 -9.08 26.75 5.39
CA GLY A 307 -10.22 27.26 4.64
C GLY A 307 -10.86 26.21 3.71
N SER A 308 -10.75 24.92 4.04
CA SER A 308 -11.28 23.84 3.22
C SER A 308 -12.76 23.53 3.52
N MET A 309 -13.51 23.06 2.51
CA MET A 309 -14.83 22.46 2.70
C MET A 309 -14.65 21.06 3.26
N HIS A 310 -14.91 20.90 4.55
CA HIS A 310 -14.59 19.67 5.29
C HIS A 310 -15.79 18.78 5.51
N SER A 311 -15.65 17.49 5.18
CA SER A 311 -16.65 16.42 5.41
C SER A 311 -16.09 15.36 6.35
N ILE A 312 -16.87 14.95 7.35
CA ILE A 312 -16.47 13.94 8.35
C ILE A 312 -17.50 12.81 8.33
N ALA A 313 -17.02 11.55 8.28
CA ALA A 313 -17.83 10.38 8.56
C ALA A 313 -17.53 9.85 9.96
N THR A 314 -18.58 9.62 10.77
CA THR A 314 -18.45 8.94 12.07
C THR A 314 -18.64 7.44 11.87
N ILE A 315 -17.65 6.64 12.30
CA ILE A 315 -17.62 5.19 12.13
C ILE A 315 -17.80 4.51 13.48
N GLY A 316 -18.88 3.76 13.61
CA GLY A 316 -19.12 2.90 14.78
C GLY A 316 -18.61 1.48 14.55
N GLY A 317 -18.51 0.72 15.64
CA GLY A 317 -18.07 -0.68 15.58
C GLY A 317 -18.92 -1.55 14.64
N ASN A 318 -20.25 -1.38 14.63
CA ASN A 318 -21.13 -2.12 13.73
C ASN A 318 -20.80 -1.88 12.24
N ALA A 319 -20.51 -0.64 11.86
CA ALA A 319 -20.15 -0.31 10.48
C ALA A 319 -18.86 -1.00 10.04
N ILE A 320 -17.88 -1.18 10.96
CA ILE A 320 -16.67 -1.95 10.71
C ILE A 320 -17.00 -3.42 10.47
N ALA A 321 -17.81 -4.03 11.34
CA ALA A 321 -18.20 -5.43 11.20
C ALA A 321 -19.00 -5.68 9.91
N GLU A 322 -19.94 -4.80 9.57
CA GLU A 322 -20.77 -4.94 8.36
C GLU A 322 -19.94 -4.91 7.07
N CYS A 323 -18.96 -4.02 6.96
CA CYS A 323 -18.14 -3.92 5.73
C CYS A 323 -16.94 -4.87 5.70
N PHE A 324 -16.63 -5.58 6.79
CA PHE A 324 -15.39 -6.34 6.89
C PHE A 324 -15.21 -7.43 5.82
N PRO A 325 -16.25 -8.19 5.41
CA PRO A 325 -16.13 -9.10 4.27
C PRO A 325 -15.74 -8.40 2.96
N GLU A 326 -16.28 -7.22 2.67
CA GLU A 326 -15.90 -6.43 1.49
C GLU A 326 -14.47 -5.90 1.61
N VAL A 327 -14.07 -5.48 2.82
CA VAL A 327 -12.68 -5.07 3.10
C VAL A 327 -11.70 -6.20 2.79
N ILE A 328 -12.01 -7.45 3.19
CA ILE A 328 -11.17 -8.61 2.90
C ILE A 328 -11.16 -8.93 1.40
N TRP A 329 -12.31 -8.82 0.72
CA TRP A 329 -12.41 -8.98 -0.73
C TRP A 329 -11.49 -8.02 -1.49
N HIS A 330 -11.44 -6.76 -1.06
CA HIS A 330 -10.56 -5.77 -1.69
C HIS A 330 -9.10 -5.88 -1.23
N ALA A 331 -8.85 -6.20 0.03
CA ALA A 331 -7.49 -6.37 0.55
C ALA A 331 -6.76 -7.57 -0.07
N GLU A 332 -7.50 -8.65 -0.41
CA GLU A 332 -6.97 -9.92 -0.98
C GLU A 332 -5.94 -10.63 -0.10
N THR A 333 -5.93 -10.33 1.18
CA THR A 333 -5.01 -10.90 2.17
C THR A 333 -5.67 -10.92 3.55
N PRO A 334 -5.32 -11.85 4.42
CA PRO A 334 -5.67 -11.74 5.83
C PRO A 334 -5.13 -10.45 6.45
N LEU A 335 -5.84 -9.93 7.42
CA LEU A 335 -5.51 -8.73 8.17
C LEU A 335 -5.36 -9.04 9.65
N ILE A 336 -4.53 -8.29 10.36
CA ILE A 336 -4.37 -8.41 11.82
C ILE A 336 -4.96 -7.21 12.57
N ARG A 337 -5.58 -6.27 11.84
CA ARG A 337 -6.20 -5.05 12.36
C ARG A 337 -7.38 -4.66 11.49
N THR A 338 -8.34 -3.97 12.08
CA THR A 338 -9.52 -3.43 11.38
C THR A 338 -9.26 -2.09 10.69
N ALA A 339 -8.06 -1.52 10.80
CA ALA A 339 -7.70 -0.21 10.26
C ALA A 339 -8.05 0.06 8.78
N PRO A 340 -8.07 -0.94 7.86
CA PRO A 340 -8.56 -0.74 6.50
C PRO A 340 -10.07 -0.41 6.41
N ALA A 341 -10.91 -0.91 7.33
CA ALA A 341 -12.36 -0.70 7.26
C ALA A 341 -12.79 0.78 7.37
N PRO A 342 -12.27 1.60 8.30
CA PRO A 342 -12.55 3.04 8.27
C PRO A 342 -12.04 3.73 7.01
N MET A 343 -10.92 3.30 6.41
CA MET A 343 -10.42 3.87 5.15
C MET A 343 -11.34 3.53 3.97
N PHE A 344 -11.95 2.34 3.96
CA PHE A 344 -13.01 1.97 3.02
C PHE A 344 -14.21 2.95 3.11
N HIS A 345 -14.65 3.28 4.33
CA HIS A 345 -15.72 4.26 4.53
C HIS A 345 -15.30 5.69 4.14
N LEU A 346 -14.04 6.09 4.39
CA LEU A 346 -13.50 7.38 3.98
C LEU A 346 -13.51 7.52 2.46
N ALA A 347 -13.08 6.49 1.75
CA ALA A 347 -13.13 6.45 0.29
C ALA A 347 -14.57 6.54 -0.25
N ARG A 348 -15.52 5.84 0.38
CA ARG A 348 -16.95 5.93 0.04
C ARG A 348 -17.50 7.35 0.25
N LEU A 349 -17.15 8.02 1.36
CA LEU A 349 -17.52 9.42 1.60
C LEU A 349 -16.97 10.32 0.50
N THR A 350 -15.73 10.13 0.10
CA THR A 350 -15.04 10.89 -0.94
C THR A 350 -15.69 10.72 -2.31
N LYS A 351 -15.97 9.47 -2.71
CA LYS A 351 -16.71 9.15 -3.94
C LYS A 351 -18.09 9.81 -3.98
N ASN A 352 -18.86 9.71 -2.87
CA ASN A 352 -20.19 10.29 -2.77
C ASN A 352 -20.18 11.83 -2.87
N ALA A 353 -19.05 12.45 -2.55
CA ALA A 353 -18.80 13.87 -2.75
C ALA A 353 -18.37 14.22 -4.20
N GLY A 354 -18.27 13.26 -5.11
CA GLY A 354 -17.85 13.47 -6.49
C GLY A 354 -16.35 13.70 -6.68
N ILE A 355 -15.53 13.34 -5.70
CA ILE A 355 -14.06 13.48 -5.77
C ILE A 355 -13.43 12.14 -6.13
N LYS A 356 -12.63 12.13 -7.20
CA LYS A 356 -11.91 10.94 -7.70
C LYS A 356 -10.45 10.90 -7.24
N VAL A 357 -9.87 12.01 -6.82
CA VAL A 357 -8.45 12.15 -6.47
C VAL A 357 -8.31 12.81 -5.10
N VAL A 358 -7.46 12.24 -4.23
CA VAL A 358 -7.14 12.83 -2.93
C VAL A 358 -5.64 12.81 -2.66
N LEU A 359 -5.12 13.91 -2.11
CA LEU A 359 -3.77 13.96 -1.57
C LEU A 359 -3.77 13.48 -0.11
N THR A 360 -2.72 12.76 0.26
CA THR A 360 -2.59 12.19 1.61
C THR A 360 -1.17 12.36 2.15
N GLY A 361 -0.98 12.13 3.45
CA GLY A 361 0.28 12.36 4.14
C GLY A 361 1.18 11.12 4.32
N GLU A 362 0.86 9.97 3.71
CA GLU A 362 1.64 8.74 3.83
C GLU A 362 3.05 8.92 3.27
N GLY A 363 4.00 8.23 3.88
CA GLY A 363 5.44 8.34 3.61
C GLY A 363 6.17 9.33 4.53
N ALA A 364 5.47 10.28 5.14
CA ALA A 364 6.08 11.28 6.01
C ALA A 364 6.72 10.70 7.28
N ASP A 365 6.08 9.69 7.86
CA ASP A 365 6.57 9.04 9.08
C ASP A 365 7.85 8.23 8.81
N GLU A 366 7.90 7.54 7.70
CA GLU A 366 9.06 6.74 7.28
C GLU A 366 10.25 7.64 6.91
N LEU A 367 10.00 8.69 6.12
CA LEU A 367 11.04 9.61 5.66
C LEU A 367 11.64 10.43 6.80
N PHE A 368 10.79 10.95 7.69
CA PHE A 368 11.19 11.89 8.74
C PHE A 368 11.19 11.30 10.15
N LEU A 369 11.20 9.95 10.26
CA LEU A 369 11.31 9.22 11.53
C LEU A 369 10.19 9.59 12.52
N GLY A 370 8.95 9.53 12.07
CA GLY A 370 7.79 10.02 12.80
C GLY A 370 7.18 9.01 13.79
N TYR A 371 7.37 7.71 13.59
CA TYR A 371 6.79 6.68 14.46
C TYR A 371 7.51 6.56 15.80
N ASP A 372 6.77 6.16 16.83
CA ASP A 372 7.33 5.90 18.16
C ASP A 372 8.38 4.79 18.14
N LEU A 373 8.34 3.88 17.17
CA LEU A 373 9.38 2.87 16.94
C LEU A 373 10.77 3.50 16.81
N PHE A 374 10.91 4.62 16.11
CA PHE A 374 12.22 5.29 15.98
C PHE A 374 12.72 5.86 17.30
N LYS A 375 11.80 6.41 18.12
CA LYS A 375 12.13 6.85 19.48
C LYS A 375 12.49 5.67 20.37
N GLU A 376 11.75 4.56 20.25
CA GLU A 376 12.04 3.30 20.96
C GLU A 376 13.46 2.81 20.66
N VAL A 377 13.84 2.74 19.39
CA VAL A 377 15.20 2.37 18.96
C VAL A 377 16.24 3.27 19.62
N ALA A 378 16.03 4.58 19.62
CA ALA A 378 16.94 5.54 20.25
C ALA A 378 17.04 5.32 21.77
N VAL A 379 15.92 5.10 22.46
CA VAL A 379 15.88 4.83 23.91
C VAL A 379 16.53 3.50 24.24
N ARG A 380 16.23 2.43 23.50
CA ARG A 380 16.86 1.10 23.69
C ARG A 380 18.36 1.18 23.57
N ARG A 381 18.89 1.80 22.50
CA ARG A 381 20.32 2.02 22.32
C ARG A 381 20.94 2.85 23.44
N PHE A 382 20.23 3.87 23.94
CA PHE A 382 20.68 4.69 25.05
C PHE A 382 20.75 3.90 26.36
N CYS A 383 19.77 3.04 26.65
CA CYS A 383 19.75 2.17 27.82
C CYS A 383 20.89 1.15 27.75
N LEU A 384 21.08 0.49 26.61
CA LEU A 384 22.08 -0.57 26.43
C LEU A 384 23.55 -0.07 26.51
N ARG A 385 23.79 1.24 26.39
CA ARG A 385 25.12 1.83 26.67
C ARG A 385 25.49 1.79 28.16
N ARG A 386 24.53 1.66 29.07
CA ARG A 386 24.73 1.51 30.52
C ARG A 386 23.60 0.59 31.04
N PRO A 387 23.78 -0.73 30.93
CA PRO A 387 22.75 -1.71 31.31
C PRO A 387 22.34 -1.63 32.77
N ASP A 388 23.26 -1.27 33.66
CA ASP A 388 23.04 -1.19 35.10
C ASP A 388 22.20 0.04 35.55
N SER A 389 21.84 0.93 34.61
CA SER A 389 21.09 2.14 34.94
C SER A 389 19.62 1.84 35.21
N THR A 390 19.16 2.11 36.41
CA THR A 390 17.74 2.02 36.80
C THR A 390 16.90 3.21 36.31
N MET A 391 17.55 4.34 35.96
CA MET A 391 16.86 5.56 35.53
C MET A 391 16.58 5.61 34.03
N ARG A 392 17.50 5.12 33.19
CA ARG A 392 17.36 5.21 31.71
C ARG A 392 16.11 4.50 31.19
N PRO A 393 15.75 3.29 31.67
CA PRO A 393 14.54 2.59 31.21
C PRO A 393 13.23 3.35 31.45
N ARG A 394 13.19 4.31 32.39
CA ARG A 394 12.02 5.16 32.61
C ARG A 394 11.66 6.04 31.42
N LEU A 395 12.55 6.19 30.42
CA LEU A 395 12.23 6.89 29.19
C LEU A 395 11.14 6.18 28.37
N PHE A 396 10.97 4.87 28.51
CA PHE A 396 9.87 4.14 27.86
C PHE A 396 8.49 4.61 28.31
N ASP A 397 8.36 5.10 29.54
CA ASP A 397 7.11 5.61 30.10
C ASP A 397 6.58 6.84 29.33
N ARG A 398 7.46 7.53 28.59
CA ARG A 398 7.11 8.67 27.73
C ARG A 398 6.74 8.29 26.30
N LEU A 399 7.02 7.05 25.89
CA LEU A 399 6.77 6.59 24.51
C LEU A 399 5.38 6.00 24.35
N TYR A 400 4.97 5.21 25.32
CA TYR A 400 3.73 4.43 25.24
C TYR A 400 2.87 4.62 26.52
N PRO A 401 2.38 5.85 26.78
CA PRO A 401 1.62 6.11 28.01
C PRO A 401 0.39 5.20 28.15
N TYR A 402 -0.24 4.83 27.05
CA TYR A 402 -1.39 3.93 27.02
C TYR A 402 -1.08 2.47 27.44
N LEU A 403 0.18 2.05 27.48
CA LEU A 403 0.59 0.74 28.00
C LEU A 403 0.66 0.74 29.53
N LEU A 404 0.76 1.91 30.15
CA LEU A 404 0.87 2.08 31.59
C LEU A 404 -0.51 2.16 32.25
N ASP A 405 -1.52 2.66 31.56
CA ASP A 405 -2.87 2.90 32.09
C ASP A 405 -3.63 1.59 32.40
N ASN A 406 -3.18 0.45 31.88
CA ASN A 406 -3.84 -0.85 32.08
C ASN A 406 -3.37 -1.62 33.34
N GLY A 407 -2.67 -0.98 34.27
CA GLY A 407 -2.28 -1.58 35.57
C GLY A 407 -1.24 -2.72 35.50
N SER A 408 -0.86 -3.18 34.35
CA SER A 408 0.19 -4.17 34.11
C SER A 408 1.54 -3.47 34.04
N GLY A 409 2.19 -3.36 35.15
CA GLY A 409 3.50 -2.88 35.47
C GLY A 409 4.37 -2.36 34.33
N GLY A 410 4.63 -1.06 34.32
CA GLY A 410 5.61 -0.44 33.43
C GLY A 410 6.97 -1.15 33.41
N GLU A 411 7.28 -1.92 34.47
CA GLU A 411 8.49 -2.74 34.57
C GLU A 411 8.49 -3.90 33.56
N PHE A 412 7.35 -4.58 33.36
CA PHE A 412 7.23 -5.64 32.34
C PHE A 412 7.56 -5.10 30.93
N TRP A 413 6.95 -3.97 30.53
CA TRP A 413 7.18 -3.39 29.21
C TRP A 413 8.61 -2.86 29.05
N ARG A 414 9.18 -2.22 30.07
CA ARG A 414 10.59 -1.78 30.04
C ARG A 414 11.54 -2.97 29.83
N ARG A 415 11.31 -4.07 30.55
CA ARG A 415 12.09 -5.31 30.41
C ARG A 415 11.90 -5.92 29.02
N PHE A 416 10.65 -6.04 28.57
CA PHE A 416 10.32 -6.56 27.24
C PHE A 416 11.07 -5.83 26.14
N PHE A 417 11.05 -4.49 26.12
CA PHE A 417 11.75 -3.71 25.11
C PHE A 417 13.28 -3.85 25.21
N LEU A 418 13.84 -3.95 26.40
CA LEU A 418 15.28 -4.08 26.58
C LEU A 418 15.81 -5.47 26.17
N GLU A 419 15.04 -6.51 26.40
CA GLU A 419 15.40 -7.90 26.11
C GLU A 419 15.13 -8.30 24.65
N ALA A 420 14.37 -7.52 23.89
CA ALA A 420 14.01 -7.83 22.51
C ALA A 420 15.16 -7.59 21.52
N GLY A 421 16.19 -8.41 21.58
CA GLY A 421 17.31 -8.45 20.63
C GLY A 421 18.54 -7.62 21.02
N ALA A 422 19.68 -8.01 20.48
CA ALA A 422 20.96 -7.37 20.69
C ALA A 422 21.12 -6.10 19.81
N PRO A 423 21.87 -5.08 20.25
CA PRO A 423 22.08 -3.83 19.48
C PRO A 423 22.73 -4.02 18.11
N GLY A 424 23.41 -5.12 17.88
CA GLY A 424 24.06 -5.47 16.61
C GLY A 424 23.17 -6.27 15.67
N ASP A 425 21.97 -6.67 16.10
CA ASP A 425 21.02 -7.38 15.22
C ASP A 425 20.47 -6.40 14.16
N PRO A 426 20.55 -6.72 12.87
CA PRO A 426 20.03 -5.87 11.80
C PRO A 426 18.51 -5.60 11.91
N LEU A 427 17.77 -6.50 12.56
CA LEU A 427 16.33 -6.36 12.81
C LEU A 427 16.01 -5.76 14.19
N PHE A 428 17.01 -5.26 14.92
CA PHE A 428 16.89 -4.73 16.29
C PHE A 428 15.66 -3.84 16.50
N SER A 429 15.35 -2.97 15.55
CA SER A 429 14.20 -2.04 15.64
C SER A 429 12.84 -2.74 15.62
N HIS A 430 12.73 -3.85 14.89
CA HIS A 430 11.45 -4.50 14.60
C HIS A 430 11.18 -5.74 15.44
N LEU A 431 12.20 -6.33 16.07
CA LEU A 431 12.05 -7.55 16.89
C LEU A 431 10.93 -7.45 17.94
N PRO A 432 10.74 -6.34 18.71
CA PRO A 432 9.61 -6.23 19.63
C PRO A 432 8.25 -6.37 18.94
N ARG A 433 8.08 -5.72 17.77
CA ARG A 433 6.84 -5.81 16.97
C ARG A 433 6.63 -7.24 16.49
N PHE A 434 7.65 -7.89 15.94
CA PHE A 434 7.55 -9.27 15.45
C PHE A 434 7.20 -10.26 16.56
N GLN A 435 7.79 -10.11 17.76
CA GLN A 435 7.46 -10.94 18.92
C GLN A 435 6.00 -10.76 19.37
N VAL A 436 5.48 -9.52 19.36
CA VAL A 436 4.08 -9.26 19.71
C VAL A 436 3.14 -9.87 18.69
N THR A 437 3.43 -9.70 17.39
CA THR A 437 2.55 -10.17 16.31
C THR A 437 2.58 -11.69 16.17
N SER A 438 3.76 -12.29 16.26
CA SER A 438 3.94 -13.76 16.18
C SER A 438 3.21 -14.52 17.29
N TRP A 439 2.70 -13.83 18.31
CA TRP A 439 1.83 -14.45 19.33
C TRP A 439 0.58 -15.09 18.71
N ILE A 440 0.14 -14.65 17.52
CA ILE A 440 -0.97 -15.24 16.76
C ILE A 440 -0.68 -16.71 16.42
N LYS A 441 0.57 -17.08 16.21
CA LYS A 441 1.00 -18.43 15.78
C LYS A 441 0.68 -19.53 16.78
N GLN A 442 0.43 -19.21 18.06
CA GLN A 442 -0.03 -20.21 19.04
C GLN A 442 -1.41 -20.80 18.73
N PHE A 443 -2.17 -20.15 17.84
CA PHE A 443 -3.48 -20.63 17.37
C PHE A 443 -3.38 -21.56 16.15
N TYR A 444 -2.21 -21.79 15.59
CA TYR A 444 -2.04 -22.68 14.45
C TYR A 444 -2.53 -24.11 14.76
N SER A 445 -3.06 -24.78 13.75
CA SER A 445 -3.30 -26.21 13.81
C SER A 445 -1.96 -26.97 13.83
N ALA A 446 -1.95 -28.19 14.30
CA ALA A 446 -0.75 -29.03 14.34
C ALA A 446 -0.20 -29.27 12.91
N ASP A 447 -1.09 -29.55 11.96
CA ASP A 447 -0.72 -29.82 10.57
C ASP A 447 -0.14 -28.57 9.88
N PHE A 448 -0.74 -27.39 10.09
CA PHE A 448 -0.24 -26.14 9.54
C PHE A 448 1.14 -25.79 10.13
N ALA A 449 1.30 -25.93 11.44
CA ALA A 449 2.58 -25.72 12.11
C ALA A 449 3.65 -26.71 11.63
N ALA A 450 3.28 -27.98 11.41
CA ALA A 450 4.19 -29.00 10.86
C ALA A 450 4.62 -28.66 9.42
N GLY A 451 3.72 -28.10 8.60
CA GLY A 451 4.02 -27.64 7.24
C GLY A 451 5.02 -26.48 7.19
N LEU A 452 5.16 -25.72 8.29
CA LEU A 452 6.14 -24.64 8.43
C LEU A 452 7.45 -25.08 9.13
N SER A 453 7.59 -26.38 9.42
CA SER A 453 8.80 -26.88 10.10
C SER A 453 10.06 -26.57 9.30
N GLY A 454 11.05 -25.94 9.95
CA GLY A 454 12.30 -25.53 9.31
C GLY A 454 12.22 -24.17 8.58
N ILE A 455 11.07 -23.52 8.54
CA ILE A 455 10.90 -22.17 7.97
C ILE A 455 10.96 -21.14 9.12
N ASP A 456 11.85 -20.16 8.99
CA ASP A 456 11.92 -18.98 9.86
C ASP A 456 11.90 -17.72 8.99
N VAL A 457 10.72 -17.10 8.88
CA VAL A 457 10.52 -15.89 8.06
C VAL A 457 11.35 -14.69 8.56
N VAL A 458 11.70 -14.65 9.85
CA VAL A 458 12.55 -13.59 10.42
C VAL A 458 14.00 -13.80 10.00
N GLU A 459 14.47 -15.06 9.99
CA GLU A 459 15.81 -15.39 9.51
C GLU A 459 15.94 -15.18 7.99
N GLU A 460 14.92 -15.56 7.22
CA GLU A 460 14.88 -15.26 5.78
C GLU A 460 14.92 -13.75 5.49
N LEU A 461 14.19 -12.95 6.29
CA LEU A 461 14.28 -11.48 6.18
C LEU A 461 15.70 -11.01 6.44
N ARG A 462 16.36 -11.52 7.48
CA ARG A 462 17.74 -11.15 7.83
C ARG A 462 18.72 -11.46 6.68
N GLN A 463 18.57 -12.59 6.05
CA GLN A 463 19.40 -13.03 4.92
C GLN A 463 19.10 -12.25 3.62
N SER A 464 17.90 -11.72 3.46
CA SER A 464 17.48 -10.94 2.27
C SER A 464 17.89 -9.47 2.31
N LEU A 465 18.45 -8.98 3.41
CA LEU A 465 18.85 -7.58 3.54
C LEU A 465 19.98 -7.21 2.56
N PRO A 466 19.89 -6.08 1.86
CA PRO A 466 20.91 -5.69 0.90
C PRO A 466 22.23 -5.35 1.60
N THR A 467 23.37 -5.62 0.96
CA THR A 467 24.71 -5.39 1.54
C THR A 467 24.91 -3.95 2.03
N ARG A 468 24.30 -2.96 1.36
CA ARG A 468 24.35 -1.54 1.76
C ARG A 468 23.66 -1.27 3.10
N PHE A 469 22.64 -2.07 3.48
CA PHE A 469 21.91 -1.95 4.74
C PHE A 469 22.83 -1.88 5.96
N PHE A 470 23.89 -2.66 5.97
CA PHE A 470 24.84 -2.76 7.08
C PHE A 470 25.75 -1.53 7.22
N ARG A 471 25.73 -0.61 6.23
CA ARG A 471 26.48 0.66 6.27
C ARG A 471 25.66 1.82 6.83
N TRP A 472 24.33 1.67 6.90
CA TRP A 472 23.44 2.72 7.37
C TRP A 472 23.40 2.78 8.90
N SER A 473 23.09 3.97 9.43
CA SER A 473 22.78 4.13 10.85
C SER A 473 21.57 3.30 11.25
N THR A 474 21.46 2.90 12.51
CA THR A 474 20.34 2.06 13.00
C THR A 474 18.97 2.68 12.73
N LEU A 475 18.85 4.02 12.76
CA LEU A 475 17.59 4.70 12.45
C LEU A 475 17.25 4.62 10.95
N ASN A 476 18.25 4.69 10.07
CA ASN A 476 18.05 4.50 8.64
C ASN A 476 17.75 3.03 8.29
N GLN A 477 18.40 2.08 8.97
CA GLN A 477 18.01 0.67 8.90
C GLN A 477 16.55 0.47 9.30
N SER A 478 16.11 1.15 10.37
CA SER A 478 14.71 1.10 10.81
C SER A 478 13.75 1.72 9.78
N ALA A 479 14.13 2.84 9.15
CA ALA A 479 13.34 3.49 8.11
C ALA A 479 13.20 2.58 6.87
N PHE A 480 14.29 1.93 6.44
CA PHE A 480 14.24 0.95 5.35
C PHE A 480 13.28 -0.19 5.66
N LEU A 481 13.34 -0.77 6.86
CA LEU A 481 12.44 -1.84 7.27
C LEU A 481 10.98 -1.38 7.33
N GLU A 482 10.70 -0.17 7.83
CA GLU A 482 9.34 0.39 7.79
C GLU A 482 8.84 0.58 6.37
N MET A 483 9.67 1.09 5.45
CA MET A 483 9.28 1.28 4.05
C MET A 483 9.01 -0.03 3.31
N THR A 484 9.81 -1.06 3.58
CA THR A 484 9.74 -2.33 2.86
C THR A 484 8.75 -3.33 3.46
N LEU A 485 8.55 -3.32 4.77
CA LEU A 485 7.69 -4.28 5.48
C LEU A 485 6.31 -3.73 5.82
N LEU A 486 6.17 -2.41 5.99
CA LEU A 486 4.92 -1.81 6.42
C LEU A 486 4.35 -0.85 5.38
N LEU A 487 5.12 0.14 4.92
CA LEU A 487 4.62 1.17 4.01
C LEU A 487 4.10 0.56 2.71
N SER A 488 4.97 -0.09 1.95
CA SER A 488 4.62 -0.61 0.62
C SER A 488 3.57 -1.73 0.67
N PRO A 489 3.75 -2.83 1.44
CA PRO A 489 2.82 -3.97 1.37
C PRO A 489 1.53 -3.79 2.18
N TYR A 490 1.49 -2.89 3.16
CA TYR A 490 0.32 -2.70 4.02
C TYR A 490 -0.30 -1.30 3.90
N LEU A 491 0.44 -0.22 4.24
CA LEU A 491 -0.15 1.14 4.29
C LEU A 491 -0.54 1.65 2.91
N LEU A 492 0.29 1.47 1.89
CA LEU A 492 -0.02 1.84 0.50
C LEU A 492 -0.90 0.81 -0.20
N SER A 493 -0.87 -0.45 0.20
CA SER A 493 -1.63 -1.55 -0.39
C SER A 493 -2.96 -1.78 0.34
N SER A 494 -2.99 -2.69 1.32
CA SER A 494 -4.24 -3.17 1.96
C SER A 494 -5.04 -2.07 2.63
N GLN A 495 -4.38 -1.08 3.24
CA GLN A 495 -5.04 0.05 3.91
C GLN A 495 -5.26 1.24 2.96
N GLY A 496 -4.40 1.43 1.96
CA GLY A 496 -4.40 2.56 1.03
C GLY A 496 -5.11 2.27 -0.29
N ASP A 497 -4.36 1.82 -1.30
CA ASP A 497 -4.83 1.61 -2.69
C ASP A 497 -6.08 0.73 -2.74
N ARG A 498 -6.10 -0.40 -2.02
CA ARG A 498 -7.21 -1.35 -2.06
C ARG A 498 -8.52 -0.74 -1.54
N MET A 499 -8.45 -0.01 -0.44
CA MET A 499 -9.63 0.63 0.16
C MET A 499 -10.10 1.83 -0.65
N ALA A 500 -9.19 2.63 -1.17
CA ALA A 500 -9.50 3.76 -2.02
C ALA A 500 -10.13 3.31 -3.35
N MET A 501 -9.51 2.32 -3.99
CA MET A 501 -9.98 1.79 -5.29
C MET A 501 -11.25 0.96 -5.20
N ALA A 502 -11.60 0.39 -4.05
CA ALA A 502 -12.92 -0.21 -3.83
C ALA A 502 -14.07 0.77 -4.17
N HIS A 503 -13.79 2.05 -4.13
CA HIS A 503 -14.73 3.13 -4.46
C HIS A 503 -14.29 4.01 -5.63
N GLY A 504 -13.27 3.63 -6.40
CA GLY A 504 -12.78 4.43 -7.52
C GLY A 504 -12.22 5.78 -7.08
N VAL A 505 -11.44 5.82 -5.99
CA VAL A 505 -10.74 7.01 -5.50
C VAL A 505 -9.24 6.81 -5.60
N GLU A 506 -8.55 7.75 -6.22
CA GLU A 506 -7.09 7.75 -6.35
C GLU A 506 -6.42 8.47 -5.17
N GLY A 507 -5.56 7.77 -4.42
CA GLY A 507 -4.63 8.39 -3.49
C GLY A 507 -3.36 8.87 -4.19
N ARG A 508 -2.91 10.09 -3.87
CA ARG A 508 -1.63 10.67 -4.30
C ARG A 508 -0.80 11.09 -3.08
N PHE A 509 0.51 10.82 -3.13
CA PHE A 509 1.39 10.84 -1.97
C PHE A 509 2.57 11.81 -2.19
N PRO A 510 2.44 13.12 -1.81
CA PRO A 510 3.52 14.09 -2.01
C PRO A 510 4.83 13.71 -1.30
N PHE A 511 4.75 13.09 -0.12
CA PHE A 511 5.93 12.62 0.61
C PHE A 511 6.66 11.45 -0.08
N LEU A 512 6.02 10.78 -1.03
CA LEU A 512 6.64 9.73 -1.86
C LEU A 512 7.13 10.25 -3.22
N ASP A 513 7.42 11.55 -3.34
CA ASP A 513 8.25 12.04 -4.44
C ASP A 513 9.68 11.52 -4.24
N HIS A 514 10.24 10.85 -5.25
CA HIS A 514 11.56 10.24 -5.12
C HIS A 514 12.67 11.25 -4.81
N ARG A 515 12.56 12.50 -5.28
CA ARG A 515 13.52 13.56 -5.00
C ARG A 515 13.44 14.00 -3.54
N LEU A 516 12.23 14.05 -2.98
CA LEU A 516 12.02 14.33 -1.55
C LEU A 516 12.54 13.16 -0.69
N PHE A 517 12.31 11.91 -1.15
CA PHE A 517 12.88 10.74 -0.46
C PHE A 517 14.40 10.80 -0.45
N GLU A 518 15.04 11.01 -1.60
CA GLU A 518 16.50 11.08 -1.73
C GLU A 518 17.10 12.21 -0.88
N PHE A 519 16.45 13.36 -0.85
CA PHE A 519 16.80 14.45 0.05
C PHE A 519 16.68 14.05 1.53
N ALA A 520 15.53 13.51 1.96
CA ALA A 520 15.29 13.14 3.36
C ALA A 520 16.22 12.01 3.82
N ALA A 521 16.48 11.03 2.96
CA ALA A 521 17.39 9.92 3.21
C ALA A 521 18.85 10.37 3.35
N ALA A 522 19.23 11.45 2.65
CA ALA A 522 20.57 12.03 2.77
C ALA A 522 20.76 12.91 4.01
N LEU A 523 19.70 13.34 4.68
CA LEU A 523 19.81 14.14 5.89
C LEU A 523 20.37 13.32 7.06
N PRO A 524 21.20 13.94 7.91
CA PRO A 524 21.61 13.33 9.18
C PRO A 524 20.37 12.94 10.01
N THR A 525 20.41 11.77 10.62
CA THR A 525 19.27 11.28 11.44
C THR A 525 18.91 12.24 12.57
N GLY A 526 19.89 13.01 13.13
CA GLY A 526 19.66 14.04 14.13
C GLY A 526 18.81 15.22 13.65
N SER A 527 18.75 15.47 12.34
CA SER A 527 17.86 16.48 11.73
C SER A 527 16.42 15.99 11.59
N ARG A 528 16.22 14.68 11.55
CA ARG A 528 14.89 14.04 11.45
C ARG A 528 14.33 13.65 12.81
N LEU A 529 15.17 13.09 13.71
CA LEU A 529 14.80 12.73 15.08
C LEU A 529 15.79 13.35 16.07
N ARG A 530 15.36 14.32 16.87
CA ARG A 530 16.21 14.99 17.87
C ARG A 530 15.77 14.66 19.30
N GLY A 531 16.51 13.79 19.96
CA GLY A 531 16.09 13.23 21.25
C GLY A 531 14.82 12.40 21.08
N LEU A 532 13.69 12.85 21.68
CA LEU A 532 12.37 12.23 21.51
C LEU A 532 11.42 13.09 20.65
N LYS A 533 11.95 14.05 19.90
CA LYS A 533 11.17 14.88 18.98
C LYS A 533 11.32 14.32 17.56
N GLU A 534 10.26 13.71 17.09
CA GLU A 534 10.14 13.20 15.73
C GLU A 534 9.95 14.32 14.71
N LYS A 535 10.32 14.06 13.45
CA LYS A 535 10.11 14.96 12.30
C LYS A 535 10.68 16.39 12.52
N GLU A 536 11.83 16.50 13.19
CA GLU A 536 12.33 17.81 13.67
C GLU A 536 12.46 18.85 12.54
N ILE A 537 13.09 18.51 11.41
CA ILE A 537 13.23 19.44 10.28
C ILE A 537 11.85 19.77 9.66
N LEU A 538 10.97 18.76 9.51
CA LEU A 538 9.62 18.95 8.97
C LEU A 538 8.79 19.86 9.87
N ARG A 539 8.87 19.69 11.21
CA ARG A 539 8.20 20.56 12.18
C ARG A 539 8.73 22.00 12.15
N ARG A 540 10.07 22.15 12.01
CA ARG A 540 10.68 23.49 11.91
C ARG A 540 10.21 24.22 10.66
N TRP A 541 10.17 23.54 9.53
CA TRP A 541 9.65 24.09 8.29
C TRP A 541 8.14 24.35 8.36
N ALA A 542 7.37 23.42 8.90
CA ALA A 542 5.90 23.52 8.97
C ALA A 542 5.41 24.75 9.77
N ARG A 543 6.20 25.28 10.71
CA ARG A 543 5.89 26.54 11.42
C ARG A 543 5.79 27.76 10.51
N ARG A 544 6.29 27.67 9.28
CA ARG A 544 6.19 28.74 8.28
C ARG A 544 4.82 28.76 7.59
N ILE A 545 4.12 27.61 7.59
CA ILE A 545 2.89 27.42 6.80
C ILE A 545 1.68 26.97 7.64
N LEU A 546 1.91 26.48 8.85
CA LEU A 546 0.85 25.99 9.73
C LEU A 546 0.76 26.78 11.03
N PRO A 547 -0.45 26.88 11.65
CA PRO A 547 -0.60 27.39 13.01
C PRO A 547 0.27 26.62 14.00
N ALA A 548 0.72 27.32 15.06
CA ALA A 548 1.60 26.75 16.08
C ALA A 548 1.04 25.46 16.72
N ALA A 549 -0.26 25.42 17.00
CA ALA A 549 -0.93 24.26 17.57
C ALA A 549 -0.82 23.00 16.65
N ALA A 550 -1.01 23.16 15.35
CA ALA A 550 -0.92 22.07 14.38
C ALA A 550 0.53 21.58 14.21
N SER A 551 1.51 22.50 14.13
CA SER A 551 2.92 22.15 13.96
C SER A 551 3.55 21.51 15.21
N ALA A 552 3.02 21.76 16.40
CA ALA A 552 3.51 21.24 17.69
C ALA A 552 2.85 19.90 18.09
N ARG A 553 1.73 19.51 17.46
CA ARG A 553 0.97 18.31 17.83
C ARG A 553 1.83 17.05 17.74
N PRO A 554 1.92 16.23 18.81
CA PRO A 554 2.63 14.94 18.75
C PRO A 554 1.91 13.96 17.82
N LYS A 555 2.66 13.01 17.27
CA LYS A 555 2.08 11.93 16.45
C LYS A 555 1.11 11.10 17.29
N GLN A 556 -0.10 10.94 16.77
CA GLN A 556 -1.07 9.96 17.26
C GLN A 556 -1.11 8.78 16.29
N PRO A 557 -0.93 7.52 16.78
CA PRO A 557 -1.08 6.37 15.90
C PRO A 557 -2.53 6.25 15.44
N TYR A 558 -2.74 5.98 14.16
CA TYR A 558 -4.06 5.66 13.65
C TYR A 558 -4.54 4.32 14.21
N ARG A 559 -5.65 4.34 14.92
CA ARG A 559 -6.29 3.17 15.55
C ARG A 559 -7.76 3.12 15.18
N ALA A 560 -8.29 1.90 15.06
CA ALA A 560 -9.70 1.61 14.88
C ALA A 560 -10.15 0.60 15.93
N PRO A 561 -11.45 0.54 16.28
CA PRO A 561 -11.97 -0.50 17.15
C PRO A 561 -11.80 -1.88 16.52
N ASP A 562 -11.14 -2.81 17.23
CA ASP A 562 -10.94 -4.19 16.76
C ASP A 562 -12.03 -5.14 17.31
N VAL A 563 -11.73 -5.93 18.34
CA VAL A 563 -12.65 -6.92 18.94
C VAL A 563 -14.04 -6.39 19.28
N PRO A 564 -14.22 -5.18 19.87
CA PRO A 564 -15.54 -4.67 20.18
C PRO A 564 -16.47 -4.56 18.96
N SER A 565 -15.92 -4.36 17.77
CA SER A 565 -16.70 -4.27 16.53
C SER A 565 -17.42 -5.58 16.20
N PHE A 566 -16.83 -6.74 16.53
CA PHE A 566 -17.32 -8.06 16.14
C PHE A 566 -18.22 -8.73 17.17
N PHE A 567 -18.31 -8.19 18.39
CA PHE A 567 -19.13 -8.76 19.48
C PHE A 567 -20.17 -7.78 20.02
N ALA A 568 -20.50 -6.75 19.25
CA ALA A 568 -21.61 -5.84 19.55
C ALA A 568 -22.96 -6.59 19.50
N PRO A 569 -24.01 -6.09 20.18
CA PRO A 569 -25.33 -6.78 20.27
C PRO A 569 -26.00 -7.06 18.92
N LYS A 570 -25.65 -6.33 17.86
CA LYS A 570 -26.14 -6.49 16.49
C LYS A 570 -25.07 -6.94 15.51
N ALA A 571 -24.07 -7.69 16.00
CA ALA A 571 -23.00 -8.21 15.13
C ALA A 571 -23.57 -9.11 14.04
N PRO A 572 -23.09 -8.99 12.77
CA PRO A 572 -23.53 -9.82 11.64
C PRO A 572 -23.33 -11.31 11.89
N GLU A 573 -24.24 -12.15 11.36
CA GLU A 573 -24.23 -13.61 11.55
C GLU A 573 -22.99 -14.29 11.00
N TYR A 574 -22.42 -13.77 9.89
CA TYR A 574 -21.22 -14.33 9.26
C TYR A 574 -20.05 -14.52 10.25
N ILE A 575 -20.00 -13.71 11.33
CA ILE A 575 -18.93 -13.76 12.32
C ILE A 575 -19.00 -15.07 13.11
N ALA A 576 -20.21 -15.48 13.49
CA ALA A 576 -20.41 -16.75 14.18
C ALA A 576 -20.09 -17.94 13.27
N ASP A 577 -20.49 -17.87 12.01
CA ASP A 577 -20.24 -18.91 11.01
C ASP A 577 -18.74 -19.03 10.71
N ALA A 578 -18.05 -17.93 10.45
CA ALA A 578 -16.61 -17.93 10.17
C ALA A 578 -15.78 -18.40 11.36
N LEU A 579 -16.20 -18.12 12.60
CA LEU A 579 -15.51 -18.56 13.83
C LEU A 579 -16.02 -19.89 14.37
N SER A 580 -16.89 -20.59 13.64
CA SER A 580 -17.37 -21.91 14.03
C SER A 580 -16.25 -22.96 13.96
N GLY A 581 -16.32 -23.99 14.80
CA GLY A 581 -15.33 -25.08 14.78
C GLY A 581 -15.23 -25.78 13.43
N ALA A 582 -16.36 -25.92 12.70
CA ALA A 582 -16.41 -26.54 11.37
C ALA A 582 -15.68 -25.66 10.34
N SER A 583 -15.90 -24.34 10.31
CA SER A 583 -15.21 -23.43 9.40
C SER A 583 -13.70 -23.39 9.66
N ILE A 584 -13.28 -23.29 10.92
CA ILE A 584 -11.88 -23.29 11.34
C ILE A 584 -11.17 -24.59 10.91
N GLN A 585 -11.83 -25.72 11.09
CA GLN A 585 -11.29 -27.02 10.70
C GLN A 585 -11.18 -27.16 9.16
N ALA A 586 -12.17 -26.68 8.42
CA ALA A 586 -12.18 -26.72 6.95
C ALA A 586 -11.03 -25.89 6.34
N THR A 587 -10.70 -24.75 6.93
CA THR A 587 -9.57 -23.90 6.51
C THR A 587 -8.21 -24.54 6.82
N GLY A 588 -8.12 -25.27 7.94
CA GLY A 588 -6.93 -26.02 8.34
C GLY A 588 -5.79 -25.17 8.93
N VAL A 589 -5.87 -23.85 8.89
CA VAL A 589 -4.80 -22.95 9.38
C VAL A 589 -4.75 -22.91 10.90
N PHE A 590 -5.90 -22.82 11.57
CA PHE A 590 -5.97 -22.66 13.01
C PHE A 590 -6.57 -23.87 13.73
N SER A 591 -6.26 -24.01 15.02
CA SER A 591 -6.82 -25.03 15.91
C SER A 591 -8.23 -24.64 16.34
N PRO A 592 -9.28 -25.44 16.07
CA PRO A 592 -10.65 -25.14 16.53
C PRO A 592 -10.75 -24.93 18.03
N THR A 593 -10.04 -25.73 18.82
CA THR A 593 -10.06 -25.63 20.29
C THR A 593 -9.42 -24.34 20.78
N ALA A 594 -8.28 -23.96 20.22
CA ALA A 594 -7.58 -22.74 20.60
C ALA A 594 -8.41 -21.49 20.22
N VAL A 595 -8.99 -21.47 19.02
CA VAL A 595 -9.87 -20.39 18.55
C VAL A 595 -11.13 -20.29 19.40
N ALA A 596 -11.78 -21.40 19.76
CA ALA A 596 -12.95 -21.37 20.66
C ALA A 596 -12.61 -20.76 22.03
N GLY A 597 -11.39 -20.98 22.55
CA GLY A 597 -10.88 -20.35 23.77
C GLY A 597 -10.77 -18.82 23.61
N LEU A 598 -10.18 -18.35 22.50
CA LEU A 598 -10.05 -16.92 22.18
C LEU A 598 -11.43 -16.25 22.06
N VAL A 599 -12.35 -16.85 21.30
CA VAL A 599 -13.71 -16.33 21.10
C VAL A 599 -14.47 -16.20 22.42
N ARG A 600 -14.38 -17.18 23.33
CA ARG A 600 -14.99 -17.06 24.67
C ARG A 600 -14.45 -15.88 25.45
N ARG A 601 -13.13 -15.66 25.45
CA ARG A 601 -12.49 -14.54 26.14
C ARG A 601 -12.91 -13.19 25.52
N CYS A 602 -13.01 -13.11 24.20
CA CYS A 602 -13.49 -11.91 23.51
C CYS A 602 -14.95 -11.59 23.88
N ARG A 603 -15.84 -12.59 23.84
CA ARG A 603 -17.27 -12.43 24.20
C ARG A 603 -17.51 -12.03 25.65
N SER A 604 -16.67 -12.50 26.57
CA SER A 604 -16.78 -12.14 28.00
C SER A 604 -16.12 -10.80 28.36
N GLY A 605 -15.55 -10.07 27.37
CA GLY A 605 -14.85 -8.81 27.60
C GLY A 605 -13.49 -8.96 28.31
N LEU A 606 -12.99 -10.19 28.46
CA LEU A 606 -11.70 -10.49 29.10
C LEU A 606 -10.50 -10.33 28.13
N ALA A 607 -10.75 -10.27 26.82
CA ALA A 607 -9.73 -10.06 25.80
C ALA A 607 -9.53 -8.55 25.57
N THR A 608 -8.84 -7.88 26.48
CA THR A 608 -8.58 -6.44 26.43
C THR A 608 -7.18 -6.12 25.87
N GLY A 609 -6.35 -7.13 25.72
CA GLY A 609 -4.96 -7.01 25.28
C GLY A 609 -4.83 -6.82 23.78
N PHE A 610 -3.77 -6.09 23.37
CA PHE A 610 -3.44 -5.85 21.96
C PHE A 610 -3.23 -7.17 21.17
N ARG A 611 -2.56 -8.17 21.77
CA ARG A 611 -2.30 -9.48 21.15
C ARG A 611 -3.58 -10.26 20.85
N GLU A 612 -4.54 -10.26 21.78
CA GLU A 612 -5.82 -10.96 21.61
C GLU A 612 -6.70 -10.29 20.56
N ASN A 613 -6.68 -8.95 20.51
CA ASN A 613 -7.34 -8.19 19.46
C ASN A 613 -6.79 -8.57 18.07
N GLN A 614 -5.47 -8.56 17.91
CA GLN A 614 -4.83 -8.95 16.66
C GLN A 614 -5.13 -10.40 16.29
N ALA A 615 -5.10 -11.33 17.24
CA ALA A 615 -5.36 -12.74 16.97
C ALA A 615 -6.79 -12.98 16.49
N LEU A 616 -7.78 -12.33 17.08
CA LEU A 616 -9.16 -12.47 16.63
C LEU A 616 -9.35 -11.94 15.20
N VAL A 617 -8.82 -10.75 14.91
CA VAL A 617 -8.89 -10.16 13.56
C VAL A 617 -8.17 -11.04 12.56
N ALA A 618 -6.99 -11.58 12.91
CA ALA A 618 -6.24 -12.51 12.07
C ALA A 618 -7.04 -13.77 11.74
N VAL A 619 -7.64 -14.41 12.75
CA VAL A 619 -8.46 -15.61 12.55
C VAL A 619 -9.66 -15.29 11.67
N LEU A 620 -10.45 -14.28 12.00
CA LEU A 620 -11.68 -13.94 11.27
C LEU A 620 -11.35 -13.56 9.81
N SER A 621 -10.36 -12.72 9.59
CA SER A 621 -9.97 -12.29 8.25
C SER A 621 -9.43 -13.45 7.40
N THR A 622 -8.70 -14.38 8.01
CA THR A 622 -8.21 -15.59 7.30
C THR A 622 -9.38 -16.47 6.86
N GLN A 623 -10.39 -16.67 7.70
CA GLN A 623 -11.57 -17.45 7.34
C GLN A 623 -12.31 -16.81 6.14
N LEU A 624 -12.54 -15.49 6.20
CA LEU A 624 -13.20 -14.75 5.13
C LEU A 624 -12.39 -14.77 3.83
N TRP A 625 -11.08 -14.55 3.92
CA TRP A 625 -10.17 -14.60 2.77
C TRP A 625 -10.15 -15.99 2.12
N HIS A 626 -10.03 -17.03 2.94
CA HIS A 626 -10.04 -18.42 2.43
C HIS A 626 -11.37 -18.75 1.74
N ASP A 627 -12.49 -18.39 2.34
CA ASP A 627 -13.81 -18.62 1.74
C ASP A 627 -13.96 -17.90 0.38
N GLN A 628 -13.50 -16.65 0.30
CA GLN A 628 -13.66 -15.80 -0.88
C GLN A 628 -12.73 -16.16 -2.04
N PHE A 629 -11.51 -16.62 -1.76
CA PHE A 629 -10.47 -16.78 -2.78
C PHE A 629 -10.01 -18.25 -3.01
N VAL A 630 -10.16 -19.11 -2.00
CA VAL A 630 -9.65 -20.49 -2.06
C VAL A 630 -10.76 -21.51 -2.14
N ALA A 631 -11.77 -21.39 -1.28
CA ALA A 631 -12.87 -22.35 -1.23
C ALA A 631 -13.89 -22.18 -2.39
N ARG A 632 -14.00 -20.97 -2.94
CA ARG A 632 -14.91 -20.64 -4.04
C ARG A 632 -14.12 -20.13 -5.25
N PRO A 633 -14.52 -20.52 -6.47
CA PRO A 633 -13.90 -19.96 -7.68
C PRO A 633 -14.23 -18.48 -7.82
N VAL A 634 -13.24 -17.65 -8.10
CA VAL A 634 -13.43 -16.24 -8.46
C VAL A 634 -13.73 -16.18 -9.94
N TYR A 635 -15.00 -16.11 -10.27
CA TYR A 635 -15.46 -16.06 -11.67
C TYR A 635 -16.63 -15.09 -11.82
N PRO A 636 -16.38 -13.77 -11.91
CA PRO A 636 -17.41 -12.77 -12.04
C PRO A 636 -18.09 -12.87 -13.41
N ARG A 637 -19.30 -12.31 -13.52
CA ARG A 637 -19.95 -12.16 -14.83
C ARG A 637 -19.05 -11.29 -15.72
N MET A 638 -18.76 -11.79 -16.91
CA MET A 638 -17.95 -11.15 -17.94
C MET A 638 -18.48 -9.75 -18.30
N LEU A 639 -17.57 -8.79 -18.54
CA LEU A 639 -17.93 -7.49 -19.11
C LEU A 639 -18.43 -7.68 -20.56
N ASP A 640 -19.35 -6.82 -20.96
CA ASP A 640 -19.86 -6.81 -22.34
C ASP A 640 -18.78 -6.28 -23.30
N ILE A 641 -18.26 -7.14 -24.16
CA ILE A 641 -17.19 -6.79 -25.10
C ILE A 641 -17.66 -5.72 -26.09
N ALA A 642 -18.93 -5.75 -26.50
CA ALA A 642 -19.51 -4.78 -27.43
C ALA A 642 -19.66 -3.38 -26.82
N GLY A 643 -19.73 -3.30 -25.50
CA GLY A 643 -19.79 -2.03 -24.75
C GLY A 643 -18.44 -1.44 -24.37
N ALA A 644 -17.33 -2.01 -24.84
CA ALA A 644 -16.00 -1.50 -24.53
C ALA A 644 -15.71 -0.17 -25.26
N ASP A 645 -15.02 0.76 -24.58
CA ASP A 645 -14.58 2.03 -25.18
C ASP A 645 -13.56 1.83 -26.30
N VAL A 646 -12.73 0.78 -26.16
CA VAL A 646 -11.65 0.43 -27.10
C VAL A 646 -11.57 -1.08 -27.25
N VAL A 647 -11.58 -1.56 -28.48
CA VAL A 647 -11.20 -2.93 -28.83
C VAL A 647 -10.18 -2.87 -29.96
N LEU A 648 -8.94 -3.21 -29.65
CA LEU A 648 -7.83 -3.28 -30.62
C LEU A 648 -7.52 -4.75 -30.93
N GLN A 649 -7.30 -5.03 -32.20
CA GLN A 649 -6.89 -6.35 -32.67
C GLN A 649 -5.75 -6.20 -33.69
N ASP A 650 -4.69 -6.99 -33.54
CA ASP A 650 -3.69 -7.07 -34.60
C ASP A 650 -4.34 -7.66 -35.86
N ALA A 651 -4.02 -7.09 -37.01
CA ALA A 651 -4.34 -7.71 -38.30
C ALA A 651 -3.66 -9.07 -38.36
N ILE A 652 -4.42 -10.16 -38.28
CA ILE A 652 -3.87 -11.50 -38.49
C ILE A 652 -3.34 -11.52 -39.92
N PRO A 653 -2.03 -11.78 -40.14
CA PRO A 653 -1.57 -11.98 -41.52
C PRO A 653 -2.36 -13.15 -42.10
N VAL A 654 -3.15 -12.91 -43.13
CA VAL A 654 -3.81 -13.98 -43.88
C VAL A 654 -2.68 -14.74 -44.57
N SER A 655 -2.37 -15.94 -44.01
CA SER A 655 -1.38 -16.88 -44.57
C SER A 655 -1.80 -17.46 -45.90
#